data_8b81bbd4b51cd8ec632ad1bce93ebf7b
#
_entry.id   8b81bbd4b51cd8ec632ad1bce93ebf7b
#
_cell.length_a   1.000
_cell.length_b   1.000
_cell.length_c   1.000
_cell.angle_alpha   90.00
_cell.angle_beta   90.00
_cell.angle_gamma   90.00
#
_symmetry.space_group_name_H-M   'P 1'
#
loop_
_entity.id
_entity.type
_entity.pdbx_description
1 polymer ?
#
loop_
_entity_poly.entity_id
_entity_poly.type
_entity_poly.pdbx_seq_one_letter_code
_entity_poly.pdbx_strand_id
1 'polypeptide(L)'
;MVTNTRRPALSWAAVGGAAHYEVWLNISRTDYDFTASGNLLDLYTKVAEPTGTTYTPSWDITDRWTYKWFVVSVSGSGAKTTSNIRTFSVYLPDVKQAADGISIINGARDLNKDGSIEPYEDWRLPVDTRVGDLLGRMTLEEKAFQMFYNVQSYPMSGWHFGPAQPADLDNVLKSTAATRLGIPPVSAGDTTAGYQTTYPLQSTLAAGKDYPLDYKLGDMQRKEELEVGARGTLSPLAEVGTKVLYPRIQEGGGENADVAAAQLRALVAGLQGGPELNPGSVLATVKHWPGEGAGGEAGIVYDGVTIKYHMIPFKAAMEAGAVNIMPGYAGSSYLDPGGPGAGDSAKILTYLRQNLGYTGLITTDWLPSTAWINAANAGSDVMGGADPGAADFTMASFENSVPLARINDAVTRILKLKFELGIFDHPYGDPVNGPYRFHQPSYTALANQASRESNTLLKNNGVLPIRLNSGDNIVVAGPRATDGAACCIWSSYFHPDYGSLTVLDAIKARAATAGVNVYQDTGPAPKLAVVAVGEPSYTHATSWPDTQPYLPADQLALIQNFKNQGIPVVVVLTLPRPIVMSDWNNLADAIVVTYRGGEEVGPATASLLFGDYTPRGKLPWQLPRSLDQVLKPGGGDNQADANEAWDLPYDLGATAAERADIRAKIDAGQTVPTTYGNPLYPYGAGLTSW
;
A
#
# COMPACT_ATOMS: atom_id res chain seq x y z
N MET A 1 28.53 4.53 12.25
CA MET A 1 29.69 4.64 11.33
C MET A 1 29.14 4.86 9.93
N VAL A 2 29.64 5.87 9.20
CA VAL A 2 29.32 6.03 7.78
C VAL A 2 30.50 5.49 6.99
N THR A 3 30.25 4.74 5.93
CA THR A 3 31.27 4.15 5.07
C THR A 3 30.97 4.44 3.60
N ASN A 4 32.00 4.60 2.79
CA ASN A 4 31.93 4.82 1.34
C ASN A 4 32.29 3.56 0.53
N THR A 5 32.21 2.41 1.13
CA THR A 5 32.43 1.12 0.47
C THR A 5 31.21 0.23 0.59
N ARG A 6 30.88 -0.49 -0.50
CA ARG A 6 29.80 -1.48 -0.54
C ARG A 6 30.09 -2.73 0.29
N ARG A 7 31.36 -2.93 0.72
CA ARG A 7 31.79 -4.07 1.53
C ARG A 7 32.54 -3.60 2.76
N PRO A 8 31.85 -2.97 3.75
CA PRO A 8 32.51 -2.49 4.95
C PRO A 8 33.01 -3.65 5.82
N ALA A 9 34.20 -3.50 6.37
CA ALA A 9 34.69 -4.42 7.38
C ALA A 9 34.04 -4.13 8.72
N LEU A 10 33.29 -5.08 9.25
CA LEU A 10 32.72 -5.05 10.60
C LEU A 10 33.74 -5.66 11.57
N SER A 11 33.98 -5.01 12.70
CA SER A 11 34.95 -5.49 13.71
C SER A 11 34.39 -5.39 15.13
N TRP A 12 34.83 -6.27 15.99
CA TRP A 12 34.43 -6.35 17.39
C TRP A 12 35.61 -6.76 18.30
N ALA A 13 35.45 -6.58 19.61
CA ALA A 13 36.42 -7.00 20.59
C ALA A 13 36.39 -8.52 20.78
N ALA A 14 37.55 -9.15 20.96
CA ALA A 14 37.62 -10.56 21.28
C ALA A 14 36.97 -10.86 22.64
N VAL A 15 36.22 -11.96 22.70
CA VAL A 15 35.62 -12.50 23.93
C VAL A 15 36.42 -13.69 24.37
N GLY A 16 36.92 -13.68 25.62
CA GLY A 16 37.70 -14.78 26.19
C GLY A 16 36.89 -16.08 26.18
N GLY A 17 37.48 -17.17 25.68
CA GLY A 17 36.82 -18.47 25.60
C GLY A 17 35.86 -18.66 24.41
N ALA A 18 35.72 -17.69 23.53
CA ALA A 18 34.96 -17.87 22.31
C ALA A 18 35.70 -18.82 21.34
N ALA A 19 35.00 -19.83 20.83
CA ALA A 19 35.48 -20.72 19.78
C ALA A 19 35.25 -20.12 18.37
N HIS A 20 34.13 -19.43 18.20
CA HIS A 20 33.78 -18.69 17.00
C HIS A 20 32.77 -17.61 17.33
N TYR A 21 32.41 -16.80 16.31
CA TYR A 21 31.39 -15.76 16.39
C TYR A 21 30.33 -15.97 15.31
N GLU A 22 29.07 -15.71 15.64
CA GLU A 22 28.02 -15.57 14.64
C GLU A 22 27.80 -14.08 14.36
N VAL A 23 27.85 -13.67 13.11
CA VAL A 23 27.55 -12.28 12.70
C VAL A 23 26.14 -12.23 12.19
N TRP A 24 25.33 -11.38 12.78
CA TRP A 24 23.94 -11.18 12.44
C TRP A 24 23.72 -9.78 11.91
N LEU A 25 23.12 -9.67 10.72
CA LEU A 25 22.86 -8.44 10.02
C LEU A 25 21.39 -8.32 9.70
N ASN A 26 20.78 -7.17 9.99
CA ASN A 26 19.43 -6.85 9.53
C ASN A 26 19.48 -6.53 8.04
N ILE A 27 19.30 -7.56 7.21
CA ILE A 27 19.27 -7.44 5.75
C ILE A 27 17.93 -6.90 5.28
N SER A 28 16.84 -7.17 6.01
CA SER A 28 15.51 -6.65 5.74
C SER A 28 15.38 -5.17 6.07
N ARG A 29 16.35 -4.63 6.85
CA ARG A 29 16.52 -3.19 7.07
C ARG A 29 15.44 -2.53 7.93
N THR A 30 14.83 -3.28 8.84
CA THR A 30 13.76 -2.78 9.68
C THR A 30 14.03 -3.00 11.16
N ASP A 31 13.43 -2.15 11.98
CA ASP A 31 13.43 -2.22 13.43
C ASP A 31 12.13 -2.82 13.98
N TYR A 32 11.15 -3.04 13.11
CA TYR A 32 9.85 -3.56 13.50
C TYR A 32 9.87 -5.09 13.53
N ASP A 33 9.52 -5.62 14.69
CA ASP A 33 9.20 -7.03 14.84
C ASP A 33 7.72 -7.25 14.49
N PHE A 34 7.46 -7.62 13.23
CA PHE A 34 6.14 -8.06 12.79
C PHE A 34 5.94 -9.58 12.93
N THR A 35 6.92 -10.27 13.49
CA THR A 35 6.76 -11.70 13.70
C THR A 35 5.80 -11.94 14.87
N ALA A 36 4.96 -12.95 14.73
CA ALA A 36 4.05 -13.35 15.81
C ALA A 36 4.77 -13.84 17.08
N SER A 37 6.10 -14.00 17.00
CA SER A 37 6.95 -14.45 18.12
C SER A 37 7.44 -13.31 19.00
N GLY A 38 7.38 -12.04 18.54
CA GLY A 38 8.01 -10.91 19.23
C GLY A 38 9.52 -11.05 19.39
N ASN A 39 10.16 -11.91 18.60
CA ASN A 39 11.57 -12.20 18.70
C ASN A 39 12.38 -11.31 17.75
N LEU A 40 13.08 -10.32 18.28
CA LEU A 40 13.96 -9.41 17.51
C LEU A 40 14.98 -10.15 16.64
N LEU A 41 15.35 -11.39 16.95
CA LEU A 41 16.29 -12.18 16.15
C LEU A 41 15.74 -12.55 14.78
N ASP A 42 14.42 -12.59 14.59
CA ASP A 42 13.80 -12.91 13.31
C ASP A 42 13.98 -11.81 12.27
N LEU A 43 14.35 -10.60 12.71
CA LEU A 43 14.68 -9.46 11.82
C LEU A 43 16.12 -9.53 11.29
N TYR A 44 16.96 -10.39 11.86
CA TYR A 44 18.36 -10.49 11.52
C TYR A 44 18.67 -11.82 10.86
N THR A 45 19.49 -11.77 9.83
CA THR A 45 20.01 -12.96 9.16
C THR A 45 21.43 -13.23 9.66
N LYS A 46 21.71 -14.46 10.06
CA LYS A 46 23.07 -14.89 10.31
C LYS A 46 23.85 -14.94 8.99
N VAL A 47 24.80 -14.05 8.82
CA VAL A 47 25.55 -13.84 7.58
C VAL A 47 26.91 -14.50 7.56
N ALA A 48 27.48 -14.84 8.72
CA ALA A 48 28.77 -15.50 8.82
C ALA A 48 29.01 -16.13 10.19
N GLU A 49 29.99 -17.05 10.23
CA GLU A 49 30.50 -17.70 11.46
C GLU A 49 32.05 -17.63 11.51
N PRO A 50 32.68 -16.45 11.61
CA PRO A 50 34.12 -16.32 11.64
C PRO A 50 34.71 -16.77 13.00
N THR A 51 35.93 -17.30 12.97
CA THR A 51 36.73 -17.54 14.18
C THR A 51 37.52 -16.30 14.65
N GLY A 52 37.72 -15.35 13.75
CA GLY A 52 38.34 -14.05 14.02
C GLY A 52 37.32 -12.99 14.44
N THR A 53 37.80 -11.80 14.72
CA THR A 53 37.01 -10.66 15.23
C THR A 53 36.65 -9.64 14.13
N THR A 54 36.66 -10.06 12.88
CA THR A 54 36.28 -9.22 11.72
C THR A 54 35.46 -10.01 10.72
N TYR A 55 34.57 -9.30 10.02
CA TYR A 55 33.79 -9.83 8.92
C TYR A 55 33.61 -8.76 7.84
N THR A 56 33.81 -9.14 6.60
CA THR A 56 33.49 -8.30 5.43
C THR A 56 32.46 -9.02 4.57
N PRO A 57 31.31 -8.43 4.27
CA PRO A 57 30.32 -9.05 3.40
C PRO A 57 30.90 -9.50 2.07
N SER A 58 30.53 -10.70 1.61
CA SER A 58 30.94 -11.22 0.29
C SER A 58 30.10 -10.65 -0.86
N TRP A 59 29.03 -9.96 -0.54
CA TRP A 59 28.14 -9.27 -1.49
C TRP A 59 28.18 -7.76 -1.28
N ASP A 60 27.74 -7.01 -2.29
CA ASP A 60 27.64 -5.56 -2.21
C ASP A 60 26.44 -5.16 -1.36
N ILE A 61 26.70 -4.38 -0.32
CA ILE A 61 25.67 -3.77 0.52
C ILE A 61 25.07 -2.60 -0.23
N THR A 62 23.73 -2.48 -0.18
CA THR A 62 23.00 -1.42 -0.85
C THR A 62 23.34 -0.06 -0.25
N ASP A 63 23.54 0.92 -1.12
CA ASP A 63 23.75 2.32 -0.77
C ASP A 63 22.53 2.95 -0.10
N ARG A 64 22.75 4.01 0.66
CA ARG A 64 21.72 4.83 1.32
C ARG A 64 20.96 4.16 2.46
N TRP A 65 21.59 3.15 3.10
CA TRP A 65 20.97 2.44 4.21
C TRP A 65 21.75 2.56 5.50
N THR A 66 21.00 2.56 6.60
CA THR A 66 21.54 2.25 7.92
C THR A 66 21.26 0.79 8.23
N TYR A 67 22.31 0.03 8.34
CA TYR A 67 22.26 -1.38 8.72
C TYR A 67 22.45 -1.53 10.21
N LYS A 68 21.69 -2.44 10.81
CA LYS A 68 21.90 -2.88 12.18
C LYS A 68 22.55 -4.24 12.19
N TRP A 69 23.46 -4.45 13.12
CA TRP A 69 24.15 -5.71 13.26
C TRP A 69 24.58 -5.97 14.70
N PHE A 70 24.75 -7.22 15.02
CA PHE A 70 25.32 -7.67 16.28
C PHE A 70 26.12 -8.96 16.08
N VAL A 71 26.88 -9.33 17.11
CA VAL A 71 27.69 -10.53 17.13
C VAL A 71 27.28 -11.40 18.31
N VAL A 72 27.21 -12.70 18.09
CA VAL A 72 27.06 -13.70 19.14
C VAL A 72 28.37 -14.44 19.27
N SER A 73 29.03 -14.34 20.40
CA SER A 73 30.18 -15.19 20.72
C SER A 73 29.70 -16.57 21.17
N VAL A 74 30.31 -17.63 20.63
CA VAL A 74 29.97 -19.02 20.94
C VAL A 74 31.19 -19.68 21.54
N SER A 75 31.07 -20.20 22.77
CA SER A 75 32.15 -20.92 23.46
C SER A 75 32.32 -22.33 22.89
N GLY A 76 33.43 -23.01 23.26
CA GLY A 76 33.66 -24.42 22.90
C GLY A 76 32.60 -25.40 23.47
N SER A 77 31.84 -25.00 24.49
CA SER A 77 30.70 -25.76 25.04
C SER A 77 29.36 -25.42 24.39
N GLY A 78 29.34 -24.49 23.42
CA GLY A 78 28.11 -24.01 22.73
C GLY A 78 27.36 -22.89 23.47
N ALA A 79 27.88 -22.39 24.60
CA ALA A 79 27.28 -21.26 25.32
C ALA A 79 27.40 -19.99 24.48
N LYS A 80 26.30 -19.21 24.38
CA LYS A 80 26.17 -18.01 23.53
C LYS A 80 26.06 -16.74 24.36
N THR A 81 26.75 -15.68 23.91
CA THR A 81 26.61 -14.33 24.47
C THR A 81 26.48 -13.32 23.33
N THR A 82 25.42 -12.53 23.36
CA THR A 82 25.08 -11.54 22.31
C THR A 82 25.63 -10.17 22.66
N SER A 83 26.24 -9.48 21.70
CA SER A 83 26.70 -8.11 21.85
C SER A 83 25.54 -7.12 21.77
N ASN A 84 25.80 -5.86 22.14
CA ASN A 84 24.87 -4.76 21.77
C ASN A 84 24.74 -4.63 20.26
N ILE A 85 23.56 -4.18 19.84
CA ILE A 85 23.30 -3.84 18.43
C ILE A 85 24.11 -2.60 18.06
N ARG A 86 24.73 -2.63 16.90
CA ARG A 86 25.51 -1.53 16.31
C ARG A 86 24.94 -1.16 14.96
N THR A 87 25.21 0.06 14.52
CA THR A 87 24.77 0.58 13.22
C THR A 87 25.94 1.00 12.35
N PHE A 88 25.76 0.87 11.04
CA PHE A 88 26.56 1.56 10.04
C PHE A 88 25.68 1.98 8.85
N SER A 89 26.05 3.07 8.19
CA SER A 89 25.38 3.56 6.99
C SER A 89 26.34 3.52 5.81
N VAL A 90 25.84 3.17 4.64
CA VAL A 90 26.61 3.17 3.39
C VAL A 90 26.17 4.38 2.57
N TYR A 91 27.12 5.24 2.22
CA TYR A 91 26.94 6.39 1.35
C TYR A 91 27.97 6.31 0.22
N LEU A 92 27.47 6.08 -0.99
CA LEU A 92 28.31 6.05 -2.19
C LEU A 92 27.96 7.23 -3.09
N PRO A 93 28.94 7.87 -3.73
CA PRO A 93 28.67 8.88 -4.75
C PRO A 93 27.80 8.28 -5.86
N ASP A 94 26.75 8.97 -6.21
CA ASP A 94 25.87 8.57 -7.31
C ASP A 94 26.53 8.93 -8.66
N VAL A 95 26.62 7.97 -9.57
CA VAL A 95 27.24 8.19 -10.89
C VAL A 95 26.48 9.23 -11.72
N LYS A 96 25.17 9.35 -11.54
CA LYS A 96 24.34 10.36 -12.21
C LYS A 96 24.55 11.77 -11.67
N GLN A 97 25.06 11.94 -10.46
CA GLN A 97 25.37 13.24 -9.88
C GLN A 97 26.41 14.00 -10.71
N ALA A 98 27.33 13.30 -11.37
CA ALA A 98 28.31 13.94 -12.24
C ALA A 98 27.72 14.59 -13.51
N ALA A 99 26.45 14.27 -13.83
CA ALA A 99 25.77 14.74 -15.04
C ALA A 99 24.78 15.89 -14.79
N ASP A 100 24.53 16.28 -13.53
CA ASP A 100 23.58 17.35 -13.18
C ASP A 100 24.22 18.75 -13.03
N GLY A 101 25.53 18.84 -13.19
CA GLY A 101 26.28 20.10 -13.11
C GLY A 101 26.55 20.57 -11.68
N ILE A 102 26.24 19.76 -10.67
CA ILE A 102 26.52 20.05 -9.25
C ILE A 102 27.93 19.56 -8.91
N SER A 103 28.76 20.46 -8.42
CA SER A 103 30.10 20.12 -7.95
C SER A 103 30.06 19.36 -6.63
N ILE A 104 31.02 18.45 -6.43
CA ILE A 104 31.22 17.77 -5.14
C ILE A 104 32.44 18.39 -4.47
N ILE A 105 32.25 19.05 -3.35
CA ILE A 105 33.29 19.69 -2.55
C ILE A 105 33.38 19.01 -1.20
N ASN A 106 34.51 18.42 -0.86
CA ASN A 106 34.74 17.70 0.38
C ASN A 106 33.67 16.60 0.66
N GLY A 107 33.13 15.97 -0.39
CA GLY A 107 32.14 14.91 -0.29
C GLY A 107 30.70 15.39 -0.06
N ALA A 108 30.43 16.69 -0.18
CA ALA A 108 29.10 17.29 -0.16
C ALA A 108 28.78 17.95 -1.51
N ARG A 109 27.51 18.11 -1.84
CA ARG A 109 27.04 18.70 -3.10
C ARG A 109 26.93 20.22 -2.92
N ASP A 110 27.63 20.98 -3.77
CA ASP A 110 27.52 22.45 -3.88
C ASP A 110 26.25 22.79 -4.68
N LEU A 111 25.09 22.78 -3.99
CA LEU A 111 23.76 22.86 -4.63
C LEU A 111 23.47 24.28 -5.16
N ASN A 112 23.98 25.31 -4.50
CA ASN A 112 23.83 26.69 -4.93
C ASN A 112 24.90 27.14 -5.93
N LYS A 113 25.91 26.33 -6.17
CA LYS A 113 26.99 26.50 -7.16
C LYS A 113 27.88 27.73 -6.90
N ASP A 114 28.09 28.11 -5.64
CA ASP A 114 28.89 29.24 -5.26
C ASP A 114 30.38 28.88 -4.94
N GLY A 115 30.70 27.58 -4.94
CA GLY A 115 32.04 27.05 -4.72
C GLY A 115 32.37 26.82 -3.23
N SER A 116 31.40 26.93 -2.34
CA SER A 116 31.50 26.59 -0.91
C SER A 116 30.47 25.54 -0.51
N ILE A 117 30.52 25.07 0.71
CA ILE A 117 29.51 24.18 1.27
C ILE A 117 28.87 24.87 2.46
N GLU A 118 27.62 25.24 2.28
CA GLU A 118 26.78 25.80 3.31
C GLU A 118 26.24 24.72 4.27
N PRO A 119 25.72 25.12 5.44
CA PRO A 119 25.15 24.15 6.38
C PRO A 119 24.06 23.27 5.79
N TYR A 120 23.20 23.75 4.88
CA TYR A 120 22.15 22.92 4.28
C TYR A 120 22.69 21.87 3.29
N GLU A 121 23.88 22.07 2.74
CA GLU A 121 24.56 21.19 1.78
C GLU A 121 25.40 20.11 2.47
N ASP A 122 25.79 20.37 3.74
CA ASP A 122 26.61 19.41 4.48
C ASP A 122 25.76 18.33 5.15
N TRP A 123 25.70 17.15 4.52
CA TRP A 123 24.96 15.99 5.02
C TRP A 123 25.42 15.48 6.41
N ARG A 124 26.58 15.91 6.89
CA ARG A 124 27.11 15.54 8.21
C ARG A 124 26.49 16.32 9.35
N LEU A 125 25.84 17.45 9.05
CA LEU A 125 25.18 18.28 10.04
C LEU A 125 23.78 17.73 10.41
N PRO A 126 23.31 18.00 11.63
CA PRO A 126 21.96 17.63 12.04
C PRO A 126 20.90 18.24 11.10
N VAL A 127 19.83 17.46 10.87
CA VAL A 127 18.72 17.86 9.96
C VAL A 127 18.14 19.23 10.33
N ASP A 128 17.91 19.50 11.61
CA ASP A 128 17.35 20.78 12.05
C ASP A 128 18.27 21.97 11.74
N THR A 129 19.59 21.77 11.79
CA THR A 129 20.58 22.79 11.38
C THR A 129 20.47 23.07 9.89
N ARG A 130 20.38 22.03 9.08
CA ARG A 130 20.24 22.13 7.62
C ARG A 130 18.92 22.81 7.24
N VAL A 131 17.83 22.45 7.88
CA VAL A 131 16.50 23.07 7.68
C VAL A 131 16.54 24.56 8.01
N GLY A 132 17.12 24.93 9.16
CA GLY A 132 17.18 26.34 9.59
C GLY A 132 17.99 27.22 8.62
N ASP A 133 19.12 26.72 8.15
CA ASP A 133 19.97 27.42 7.18
C ASP A 133 19.25 27.60 5.84
N LEU A 134 18.71 26.52 5.26
CA LEU A 134 18.02 26.58 3.97
C LEU A 134 16.78 27.48 4.02
N LEU A 135 15.95 27.34 5.05
CA LEU A 135 14.75 28.16 5.23
C LEU A 135 15.07 29.67 5.29
N GLY A 136 16.23 30.03 5.89
CA GLY A 136 16.72 31.39 5.94
C GLY A 136 17.19 31.94 4.60
N ARG A 137 17.64 31.09 3.68
CA ARG A 137 18.13 31.46 2.35
C ARG A 137 17.03 31.57 1.30
N MET A 138 15.90 30.88 1.50
CA MET A 138 14.77 30.83 0.56
C MET A 138 14.02 32.16 0.49
N THR A 139 13.68 32.57 -0.74
CA THR A 139 12.71 33.64 -0.99
C THR A 139 11.30 33.18 -0.62
N LEU A 140 10.34 34.11 -0.52
CA LEU A 140 8.94 33.76 -0.27
C LEU A 140 8.38 32.85 -1.39
N GLU A 141 8.68 33.17 -2.62
CA GLU A 141 8.28 32.39 -3.79
C GLU A 141 8.85 30.96 -3.74
N GLU A 142 10.14 30.80 -3.47
CA GLU A 142 10.75 29.45 -3.34
C GLU A 142 10.12 28.65 -2.20
N LYS A 143 9.73 29.28 -1.10
CA LYS A 143 9.00 28.64 -0.01
C LYS A 143 7.61 28.22 -0.45
N ALA A 144 6.87 29.11 -1.09
CA ALA A 144 5.51 28.83 -1.55
C ALA A 144 5.51 27.65 -2.55
N PHE A 145 6.43 27.61 -3.51
CA PHE A 145 6.54 26.51 -4.46
C PHE A 145 6.79 25.13 -3.80
N GLN A 146 7.45 25.07 -2.64
CA GLN A 146 7.62 23.80 -1.93
C GLN A 146 6.30 23.18 -1.47
N MET A 147 5.25 23.99 -1.31
CA MET A 147 3.92 23.54 -0.89
C MET A 147 3.08 22.96 -2.04
N PHE A 148 3.61 22.88 -3.27
CA PHE A 148 2.86 22.41 -4.44
C PHE A 148 3.33 21.05 -4.91
N TYR A 149 2.38 20.15 -5.12
CA TYR A 149 2.56 18.81 -5.65
C TYR A 149 2.05 18.76 -7.09
N ASN A 150 2.97 18.87 -8.03
CA ASN A 150 2.66 19.16 -9.42
C ASN A 150 2.65 17.90 -10.29
N VAL A 151 1.69 17.85 -11.22
CA VAL A 151 1.61 16.85 -12.30
C VAL A 151 2.55 17.24 -13.46
N GLN A 152 2.87 18.53 -13.60
CA GLN A 152 3.80 19.06 -14.60
C GLN A 152 5.11 19.50 -13.95
N SER A 153 6.21 19.38 -14.69
CA SER A 153 7.56 19.61 -14.16
C SER A 153 7.87 21.10 -14.00
N TYR A 154 7.52 21.69 -12.85
CA TYR A 154 8.04 23.00 -12.46
C TYR A 154 9.31 22.81 -11.63
N PRO A 155 10.47 23.39 -12.04
CA PRO A 155 11.74 23.17 -11.36
C PRO A 155 11.78 23.54 -9.88
N MET A 156 10.90 24.42 -9.42
CA MET A 156 10.82 24.85 -8.02
C MET A 156 9.78 24.10 -7.19
N SER A 157 8.93 23.26 -7.79
CA SER A 157 7.91 22.51 -7.06
C SER A 157 8.52 21.61 -5.99
N GLY A 158 7.90 21.57 -4.83
CA GLY A 158 8.33 20.72 -3.72
C GLY A 158 8.14 19.24 -3.98
N TRP A 159 7.19 18.90 -4.85
CA TRP A 159 6.76 17.54 -5.13
C TRP A 159 6.54 17.33 -6.63
N HIS A 160 6.78 16.11 -7.08
CA HIS A 160 6.57 15.68 -8.46
C HIS A 160 5.68 14.43 -8.49
N PHE A 161 4.64 14.46 -9.32
CA PHE A 161 3.77 13.29 -9.52
C PHE A 161 4.43 12.33 -10.51
N GLY A 162 4.78 11.17 -10.02
CA GLY A 162 5.48 10.11 -10.73
C GLY A 162 6.19 9.18 -9.77
N PRO A 163 6.90 8.20 -10.23
CA PRO A 163 7.49 8.11 -11.57
C PRO A 163 6.63 7.35 -12.56
N ALA A 164 6.43 7.91 -13.74
CA ALA A 164 5.96 7.13 -14.87
C ALA A 164 7.11 6.34 -15.50
N GLN A 165 8.27 6.97 -15.65
CA GLN A 165 9.51 6.35 -16.15
C GLN A 165 10.74 6.97 -15.44
N PRO A 166 11.81 6.19 -15.21
CA PRO A 166 13.05 6.69 -14.57
C PRO A 166 13.66 7.90 -15.28
N ALA A 167 13.62 7.92 -16.61
CA ALA A 167 14.20 9.01 -17.41
C ALA A 167 13.48 10.35 -17.19
N ASP A 168 12.17 10.34 -16.95
CA ASP A 168 11.40 11.56 -16.72
C ASP A 168 11.79 12.17 -15.37
N LEU A 169 11.94 11.35 -14.35
CA LEU A 169 12.39 11.80 -13.03
C LEU A 169 13.82 12.36 -13.08
N ASP A 170 14.73 11.71 -13.81
CA ASP A 170 16.11 12.23 -14.01
C ASP A 170 16.09 13.63 -14.63
N ASN A 171 15.23 13.89 -15.62
CA ASN A 171 15.10 15.21 -16.25
C ASN A 171 14.56 16.26 -15.28
N VAL A 172 13.57 15.90 -14.46
CA VAL A 172 13.04 16.77 -13.40
C VAL A 172 14.15 17.12 -12.39
N LEU A 173 14.90 16.14 -11.94
CA LEU A 173 15.98 16.34 -10.96
C LEU A 173 17.10 17.22 -11.53
N LYS A 174 17.48 17.05 -12.81
CA LYS A 174 18.45 17.92 -13.49
C LYS A 174 17.96 19.35 -13.62
N SER A 175 16.69 19.56 -13.99
CA SER A 175 16.11 20.90 -14.09
C SER A 175 16.06 21.59 -12.72
N THR A 176 15.77 20.84 -11.66
CA THR A 176 15.78 21.34 -10.28
C THR A 176 17.19 21.67 -9.82
N ALA A 177 18.18 20.84 -10.14
CA ALA A 177 19.59 21.11 -9.85
C ALA A 177 20.08 22.41 -10.49
N ALA A 178 19.48 22.84 -11.59
CA ALA A 178 19.81 24.11 -12.26
C ALA A 178 19.25 25.35 -11.53
N THR A 179 18.31 25.20 -10.58
CA THR A 179 17.76 26.32 -9.81
C THR A 179 18.77 26.90 -8.82
N ARG A 180 18.45 28.06 -8.23
CA ARG A 180 19.35 28.82 -7.35
C ARG A 180 19.81 28.03 -6.12
N LEU A 181 18.95 27.23 -5.51
CA LEU A 181 19.25 26.47 -4.28
C LEU A 181 19.26 24.96 -4.51
N GLY A 182 18.99 24.48 -5.73
CA GLY A 182 19.04 23.07 -6.07
C GLY A 182 18.15 22.16 -5.22
N ILE A 183 16.98 22.65 -4.75
CA ILE A 183 16.10 21.92 -3.83
C ILE A 183 15.37 20.80 -4.58
N PRO A 184 15.66 19.50 -4.35
CA PRO A 184 15.04 18.41 -5.11
C PRO A 184 13.57 18.21 -4.71
N PRO A 185 12.67 17.86 -5.65
CA PRO A 185 11.31 17.47 -5.33
C PRO A 185 11.27 16.08 -4.70
N VAL A 186 10.22 15.80 -3.91
CA VAL A 186 9.84 14.44 -3.59
C VAL A 186 9.05 13.87 -4.76
N SER A 187 9.50 12.78 -5.35
CA SER A 187 8.72 12.05 -6.37
C SER A 187 7.85 11.00 -5.68
N ALA A 188 6.52 11.08 -5.88
CA ALA A 188 5.56 10.14 -5.36
C ALA A 188 4.43 9.87 -6.37
N GLY A 189 3.81 8.71 -6.34
CA GLY A 189 2.75 8.33 -7.27
C GLY A 189 1.74 7.35 -6.66
N ASP A 190 0.67 7.04 -7.41
CA ASP A 190 -0.34 6.06 -7.01
C ASP A 190 0.17 4.62 -7.24
N THR A 191 0.97 4.14 -6.32
CA THR A 191 1.51 2.77 -6.33
C THR A 191 0.86 1.94 -5.23
N THR A 192 -0.48 1.82 -5.29
CA THR A 192 -1.32 1.27 -4.20
C THR A 192 -1.16 -0.23 -3.97
N ALA A 193 -0.60 -0.97 -4.91
CA ALA A 193 -0.41 -2.42 -4.81
C ALA A 193 0.90 -2.87 -5.47
N GLY A 194 1.98 -2.18 -5.17
CA GLY A 194 3.30 -2.41 -5.77
C GLY A 194 3.68 -1.36 -6.80
N TYR A 195 4.91 -1.40 -7.26
CA TYR A 195 5.41 -0.49 -8.30
C TYR A 195 5.54 -1.22 -9.64
N GLN A 196 6.54 -2.06 -9.83
CA GLN A 196 6.70 -2.91 -11.02
C GLN A 196 6.19 -4.32 -10.77
N THR A 197 6.50 -4.91 -9.61
CA THR A 197 5.90 -6.17 -9.17
C THR A 197 4.59 -5.88 -8.45
N THR A 198 3.48 -6.29 -9.04
CA THR A 198 2.15 -6.04 -8.49
C THR A 198 1.72 -7.17 -7.55
N TYR A 199 1.31 -6.80 -6.35
CA TYR A 199 0.77 -7.71 -5.36
C TYR A 199 -0.74 -7.45 -5.10
N PRO A 200 -1.43 -8.31 -4.30
CA PRO A 200 -2.86 -8.13 -4.03
C PRO A 200 -3.20 -6.79 -3.37
N LEU A 201 -4.35 -6.20 -3.72
CA LEU A 201 -4.89 -5.02 -3.04
C LEU A 201 -5.14 -5.26 -1.55
N GLN A 202 -5.23 -4.20 -0.76
CA GLN A 202 -5.35 -4.28 0.69
C GLN A 202 -6.54 -5.12 1.16
N SER A 203 -7.73 -5.00 0.54
CA SER A 203 -8.86 -5.87 0.90
C SER A 203 -8.59 -7.35 0.63
N THR A 204 -7.81 -7.65 -0.40
CA THR A 204 -7.38 -9.01 -0.72
C THR A 204 -6.38 -9.50 0.32
N LEU A 205 -5.38 -8.69 0.68
CA LEU A 205 -4.44 -9.00 1.75
C LEU A 205 -5.15 -9.21 3.10
N ALA A 206 -6.21 -8.44 3.38
CA ALA A 206 -7.04 -8.61 4.57
C ALA A 206 -7.75 -9.98 4.62
N ALA A 207 -7.95 -10.65 3.49
CA ALA A 207 -8.43 -12.03 3.46
C ALA A 207 -7.36 -13.03 3.93
N GLY A 208 -6.10 -12.76 3.65
CA GLY A 208 -4.95 -13.60 4.06
C GLY A 208 -4.55 -13.42 5.53
N LYS A 209 -4.60 -12.19 6.03
CA LYS A 209 -4.20 -11.79 7.40
C LYS A 209 -2.78 -12.20 7.77
N ASP A 210 -1.85 -12.12 6.82
CA ASP A 210 -0.42 -12.37 7.05
C ASP A 210 0.35 -11.04 7.08
N TYR A 211 0.35 -10.37 8.24
CA TYR A 211 0.97 -9.05 8.41
C TYR A 211 2.50 -9.07 8.23
N PRO A 212 3.25 -10.11 8.64
CA PRO A 212 4.64 -10.29 8.25
C PRO A 212 4.86 -10.31 6.73
N LEU A 213 3.93 -10.89 5.97
CA LEU A 213 3.97 -10.85 4.50
C LEU A 213 3.64 -9.46 3.95
N ASP A 214 2.61 -8.80 4.50
CA ASP A 214 2.27 -7.42 4.12
C ASP A 214 3.45 -6.47 4.30
N TYR A 215 4.20 -6.62 5.40
CA TYR A 215 5.44 -5.91 5.63
C TYR A 215 6.47 -6.15 4.51
N LYS A 216 6.69 -7.43 4.11
CA LYS A 216 7.63 -7.79 3.05
C LYS A 216 7.20 -7.24 1.69
N LEU A 217 5.90 -7.16 1.43
CA LEU A 217 5.36 -6.55 0.21
C LEU A 217 5.62 -5.04 0.16
N GLY A 218 5.38 -4.33 1.26
CA GLY A 218 5.73 -2.92 1.39
C GLY A 218 7.24 -2.67 1.24
N ASP A 219 8.10 -3.53 1.81
CA ASP A 219 9.56 -3.46 1.66
C ASP A 219 10.02 -3.75 0.22
N MET A 220 9.35 -4.68 -0.45
CA MET A 220 9.58 -4.97 -1.87
C MET A 220 9.26 -3.75 -2.74
N GLN A 221 8.07 -3.18 -2.59
CA GLN A 221 7.64 -1.96 -3.29
C GLN A 221 8.62 -0.82 -3.05
N ARG A 222 9.00 -0.57 -1.79
CA ARG A 222 10.00 0.42 -1.42
C ARG A 222 11.32 0.24 -2.18
N LYS A 223 11.80 -0.99 -2.32
CA LYS A 223 13.05 -1.30 -3.04
C LYS A 223 12.93 -0.98 -4.52
N GLU A 224 11.82 -1.35 -5.15
CA GLU A 224 11.58 -1.05 -6.56
C GLU A 224 11.46 0.46 -6.81
N GLU A 225 10.78 1.19 -5.94
CA GLU A 225 10.65 2.66 -6.05
C GLU A 225 11.99 3.37 -5.87
N LEU A 226 12.81 2.93 -4.91
CA LEU A 226 14.16 3.49 -4.70
C LEU A 226 15.08 3.29 -5.91
N GLU A 227 14.94 2.20 -6.65
CA GLU A 227 15.76 1.95 -7.86
C GLU A 227 15.53 3.01 -8.94
N VAL A 228 14.34 3.58 -9.01
CA VAL A 228 14.02 4.67 -9.96
C VAL A 228 14.18 6.07 -9.35
N GLY A 229 14.49 6.18 -8.08
CA GLY A 229 14.62 7.46 -7.37
C GLY A 229 13.32 8.02 -6.82
N ALA A 230 12.20 7.26 -6.87
CA ALA A 230 10.98 7.64 -6.19
C ALA A 230 11.16 7.59 -4.67
N ARG A 231 10.56 8.53 -3.98
CA ARG A 231 10.72 8.71 -2.53
C ARG A 231 9.41 8.70 -1.77
N GLY A 232 8.28 8.46 -2.46
CA GLY A 232 6.98 8.40 -1.85
C GLY A 232 5.96 7.66 -2.68
N THR A 233 4.94 7.16 -1.99
CA THR A 233 3.75 6.56 -2.57
C THR A 233 2.49 7.20 -1.98
N LEU A 234 1.42 7.31 -2.77
CA LEU A 234 0.09 7.75 -2.32
C LEU A 234 -0.71 6.57 -1.77
N SER A 235 -0.09 5.77 -0.95
CA SER A 235 -0.65 4.61 -0.26
C SER A 235 0.02 4.41 1.10
N PRO A 236 -0.51 3.57 1.99
CA PRO A 236 -1.71 2.74 1.90
C PRO A 236 -3.02 3.46 2.27
N LEU A 237 -4.18 2.82 2.00
CA LEU A 237 -5.49 3.35 2.34
C LEU A 237 -5.93 2.87 3.75
N ALA A 238 -6.35 3.82 4.59
CA ALA A 238 -6.83 3.56 5.95
C ALA A 238 -8.34 3.38 6.03
N GLU A 239 -8.96 2.99 4.92
CA GLU A 239 -10.40 2.84 4.80
C GLU A 239 -10.88 1.56 5.50
N VAL A 240 -11.92 1.70 6.34
CA VAL A 240 -12.71 0.59 6.85
C VAL A 240 -13.98 0.49 6.01
N GLY A 241 -14.08 -0.54 5.18
CA GLY A 241 -15.12 -0.68 4.18
C GLY A 241 -16.44 -1.18 4.77
N THR A 242 -17.25 -0.30 5.36
CA THR A 242 -18.58 -0.63 5.91
C THR A 242 -19.70 -0.36 4.91
N LYS A 243 -19.49 0.50 3.90
CA LYS A 243 -20.46 0.75 2.83
C LYS A 243 -20.24 -0.19 1.65
N VAL A 244 -21.13 -1.15 1.45
CA VAL A 244 -21.04 -2.16 0.36
C VAL A 244 -20.91 -1.55 -1.03
N LEU A 245 -21.63 -0.46 -1.30
CA LEU A 245 -21.64 0.22 -2.60
C LEU A 245 -20.49 1.23 -2.78
N TYR A 246 -19.56 1.35 -1.81
CA TYR A 246 -18.39 2.20 -1.99
C TYR A 246 -17.44 1.57 -3.03
N PRO A 247 -17.23 2.20 -4.21
CA PRO A 247 -16.47 1.58 -5.31
C PRO A 247 -15.02 1.28 -4.94
N ARG A 248 -14.43 2.09 -4.05
CA ARG A 248 -13.04 1.95 -3.60
C ARG A 248 -12.90 1.05 -2.36
N ILE A 249 -13.95 0.33 -1.95
CA ILE A 249 -13.90 -0.62 -0.82
C ILE A 249 -12.80 -1.68 -1.00
N GLN A 250 -12.46 -2.01 -2.26
CA GLN A 250 -11.38 -2.93 -2.61
C GLN A 250 -9.98 -2.44 -2.20
N GLU A 251 -9.80 -1.13 -2.06
CA GLU A 251 -8.51 -0.50 -1.77
C GLU A 251 -8.23 -0.42 -0.26
N GLY A 252 -9.25 -0.56 0.59
CA GLY A 252 -9.12 -0.55 2.05
C GLY A 252 -8.91 -1.92 2.68
N GLY A 253 -8.76 -1.97 4.00
CA GLY A 253 -8.46 -3.17 4.78
C GLY A 253 -9.67 -4.07 5.12
N GLY A 254 -10.79 -4.00 4.35
CA GLY A 254 -12.03 -4.69 4.65
C GLY A 254 -12.87 -3.98 5.72
N GLU A 255 -13.86 -4.67 6.31
CA GLU A 255 -14.77 -4.05 7.29
C GLU A 255 -14.32 -4.16 8.76
N ASN A 256 -13.20 -4.83 9.02
CA ASN A 256 -12.64 -4.97 10.35
C ASN A 256 -11.52 -3.96 10.60
N ALA A 257 -11.77 -2.99 11.49
CA ALA A 257 -10.83 -1.91 11.78
C ALA A 257 -9.50 -2.40 12.39
N ASP A 258 -9.51 -3.47 13.20
CA ASP A 258 -8.29 -4.02 13.81
C ASP A 258 -7.42 -4.73 12.76
N VAL A 259 -8.03 -5.43 11.80
CA VAL A 259 -7.34 -6.04 10.65
C VAL A 259 -6.73 -4.95 9.77
N ALA A 260 -7.51 -3.92 9.42
CA ALA A 260 -7.01 -2.78 8.67
C ALA A 260 -5.85 -2.08 9.39
N ALA A 261 -5.96 -1.91 10.71
CA ALA A 261 -4.90 -1.32 11.54
C ALA A 261 -3.60 -2.14 11.54
N ALA A 262 -3.70 -3.45 11.72
CA ALA A 262 -2.53 -4.34 11.71
C ALA A 262 -1.84 -4.34 10.34
N GLN A 263 -2.62 -4.36 9.28
CA GLN A 263 -2.14 -4.27 7.89
C GLN A 263 -1.43 -2.94 7.62
N LEU A 264 -2.02 -1.81 8.08
CA LEU A 264 -1.39 -0.50 7.91
C LEU A 264 -0.06 -0.39 8.65
N ARG A 265 0.02 -0.91 9.88
CA ARG A 265 1.31 -0.95 10.59
C ARG A 265 2.36 -1.68 9.76
N ALA A 266 2.01 -2.81 9.18
CA ALA A 266 2.91 -3.62 8.37
C ALA A 266 3.33 -2.89 7.08
N LEU A 267 2.37 -2.39 6.30
CA LEU A 267 2.64 -1.71 5.03
C LEU A 267 3.44 -0.41 5.22
N VAL A 268 3.04 0.45 6.18
CA VAL A 268 3.77 1.70 6.48
C VAL A 268 5.21 1.40 6.88
N ALA A 269 5.41 0.44 7.77
CA ALA A 269 6.77 0.10 8.19
C ALA A 269 7.59 -0.55 7.07
N GLY A 270 6.97 -1.35 6.20
CA GLY A 270 7.62 -1.90 5.01
C GLY A 270 8.06 -0.81 4.03
N LEU A 271 7.17 0.13 3.72
CA LEU A 271 7.43 1.26 2.83
C LEU A 271 8.47 2.23 3.40
N GLN A 272 8.38 2.57 4.68
CA GLN A 272 9.31 3.51 5.30
C GLN A 272 10.61 2.85 5.79
N GLY A 273 10.64 1.53 5.90
CA GLY A 273 11.79 0.79 6.41
C GLY A 273 11.97 0.95 7.92
N GLY A 274 10.91 1.36 8.64
CA GLY A 274 10.89 1.57 10.07
C GLY A 274 10.08 2.81 10.47
N PRO A 275 10.00 3.12 11.77
CA PRO A 275 9.20 4.25 12.27
C PRO A 275 9.84 5.62 11.99
N GLU A 276 11.14 5.66 11.74
CA GLU A 276 11.89 6.88 11.43
C GLU A 276 12.35 6.85 9.98
N LEU A 277 12.19 7.97 9.29
CA LEU A 277 12.71 8.10 7.94
C LEU A 277 14.23 8.06 7.90
N ASN A 278 14.74 7.54 6.81
CA ASN A 278 16.15 7.51 6.50
C ASN A 278 16.35 7.51 4.96
N PRO A 279 17.57 7.67 4.45
CA PRO A 279 17.81 7.72 3.00
C PRO A 279 17.37 6.50 2.21
N GLY A 280 17.04 5.43 2.87
CA GLY A 280 16.46 4.24 2.25
C GLY A 280 14.94 4.12 2.39
N SER A 281 14.26 5.13 2.87
CA SER A 281 12.81 5.14 3.01
C SER A 281 12.10 5.61 1.74
N VAL A 282 10.90 5.08 1.54
CA VAL A 282 9.85 5.65 0.70
C VAL A 282 8.73 6.08 1.62
N LEU A 283 8.38 7.36 1.60
CA LEU A 283 7.32 7.85 2.47
C LEU A 283 5.96 7.22 2.11
N ALA A 284 5.25 6.77 3.11
CA ALA A 284 3.87 6.34 2.97
C ALA A 284 2.93 7.55 3.12
N THR A 285 1.95 7.68 2.21
CA THR A 285 0.87 8.66 2.34
C THR A 285 -0.41 7.93 2.69
N VAL A 286 -0.77 7.98 3.96
CA VAL A 286 -1.97 7.28 4.48
C VAL A 286 -3.21 8.10 4.16
N LYS A 287 -4.19 7.47 3.48
CA LYS A 287 -5.36 8.16 2.94
C LYS A 287 -6.66 7.35 3.12
N HIS A 288 -7.83 7.95 3.05
CA HIS A 288 -8.14 9.39 2.99
C HIS A 288 -8.72 9.85 4.34
N TRP A 289 -8.01 10.71 5.03
CA TRP A 289 -8.46 11.22 6.34
C TRP A 289 -9.76 12.02 6.22
N PRO A 290 -10.77 11.85 7.09
CA PRO A 290 -10.83 10.96 8.26
C PRO A 290 -11.41 9.56 7.99
N GLY A 291 -11.40 9.06 6.76
CA GLY A 291 -11.86 7.74 6.32
C GLY A 291 -13.12 7.81 5.46
N GLU A 292 -13.08 7.30 4.23
CA GLU A 292 -14.19 7.36 3.27
C GLU A 292 -15.00 6.06 3.21
N GLY A 293 -14.57 5.01 3.91
CA GLY A 293 -15.17 3.67 3.80
C GLY A 293 -16.63 3.54 4.24
N ALA A 294 -17.16 4.55 4.98
CA ALA A 294 -18.57 4.60 5.38
C ALA A 294 -19.45 5.45 4.45
N GLY A 295 -18.89 6.33 3.65
CA GLY A 295 -19.68 7.26 2.85
C GLY A 295 -19.21 7.43 1.41
N GLY A 296 -17.90 7.28 1.19
CA GLY A 296 -17.26 7.59 -0.08
C GLY A 296 -16.97 9.08 -0.27
N GLU A 297 -16.54 9.44 -1.46
CA GLU A 297 -16.09 10.78 -1.81
C GLU A 297 -17.19 11.86 -1.74
N ALA A 298 -18.46 11.47 -1.74
CA ALA A 298 -19.60 12.40 -1.74
C ALA A 298 -19.96 12.94 -0.35
N GLY A 299 -19.44 12.35 0.72
CA GLY A 299 -19.69 12.78 2.09
C GLY A 299 -19.54 11.65 3.10
N ILE A 300 -18.91 11.96 4.22
CA ILE A 300 -18.65 11.00 5.28
C ILE A 300 -19.65 11.25 6.40
N VAL A 301 -20.48 10.25 6.68
CA VAL A 301 -21.50 10.32 7.74
C VAL A 301 -21.02 9.50 8.94
N TYR A 302 -20.28 10.15 9.84
CA TYR A 302 -19.95 9.60 11.16
C TYR A 302 -20.69 10.38 12.24
N ASP A 303 -20.84 9.75 13.39
CA ASP A 303 -21.13 10.44 14.64
C ASP A 303 -19.98 10.27 15.65
N GLY A 304 -20.16 10.78 16.86
CA GLY A 304 -19.13 10.73 17.90
C GLY A 304 -18.77 9.32 18.39
N VAL A 305 -19.55 8.32 18.05
CA VAL A 305 -19.30 6.90 18.35
C VAL A 305 -18.58 6.24 17.19
N THR A 306 -19.18 6.23 16.01
CA THR A 306 -18.72 5.43 14.88
C THR A 306 -17.39 5.93 14.31
N ILE A 307 -17.11 7.23 14.39
CA ILE A 307 -15.81 7.79 14.03
C ILE A 307 -14.65 7.12 14.80
N LYS A 308 -14.88 6.66 16.04
CA LYS A 308 -13.86 5.99 16.83
C LYS A 308 -13.39 4.70 16.15
N TYR A 309 -14.30 3.97 15.50
CA TYR A 309 -14.01 2.74 14.77
C TYR A 309 -13.20 3.02 13.49
N HIS A 310 -13.63 3.99 12.71
CA HIS A 310 -12.99 4.35 11.46
C HIS A 310 -11.62 5.04 11.63
N MET A 311 -11.33 5.60 12.81
CA MET A 311 -10.02 6.17 13.13
C MET A 311 -8.98 5.15 13.62
N ILE A 312 -9.36 3.91 13.92
CA ILE A 312 -8.42 2.89 14.42
C ILE A 312 -7.25 2.68 13.44
N PRO A 313 -7.45 2.52 12.11
CA PRO A 313 -6.35 2.34 11.17
C PRO A 313 -5.43 3.56 11.06
N PHE A 314 -5.97 4.79 11.10
CA PHE A 314 -5.14 6.00 11.08
C PHE A 314 -4.24 6.11 12.30
N LYS A 315 -4.77 5.83 13.49
CA LYS A 315 -3.97 5.80 14.72
C LYS A 315 -2.85 4.77 14.63
N ALA A 316 -3.18 3.59 14.12
CA ALA A 316 -2.20 2.51 13.91
C ALA A 316 -1.09 2.91 12.93
N ALA A 317 -1.43 3.60 11.85
CA ALA A 317 -0.46 4.12 10.89
C ALA A 317 0.44 5.20 11.52
N MET A 318 -0.14 6.09 12.33
CA MET A 318 0.62 7.11 13.09
C MET A 318 1.59 6.46 14.08
N GLU A 319 1.16 5.43 14.81
CA GLU A 319 1.99 4.64 15.72
C GLU A 319 3.12 3.92 14.98
N ALA A 320 2.89 3.51 13.73
CA ALA A 320 3.92 2.94 12.85
C ALA A 320 4.88 3.98 12.26
N GLY A 321 4.68 5.26 12.56
CA GLY A 321 5.52 6.35 12.09
C GLY A 321 5.12 6.92 10.72
N ALA A 322 3.85 6.78 10.29
CA ALA A 322 3.39 7.39 9.04
C ALA A 322 3.67 8.90 9.01
N VAL A 323 4.47 9.34 8.06
CA VAL A 323 4.97 10.74 8.00
C VAL A 323 4.11 11.65 7.14
N ASN A 324 3.18 11.10 6.36
CA ASN A 324 2.26 11.88 5.54
C ASN A 324 0.83 11.32 5.63
N ILE A 325 -0.14 12.20 5.81
CA ILE A 325 -1.57 11.86 5.79
C ILE A 325 -2.25 12.71 4.71
N MET A 326 -3.07 12.07 3.87
CA MET A 326 -3.86 12.75 2.85
C MET A 326 -5.32 12.81 3.30
N PRO A 327 -5.87 14.03 3.53
CA PRO A 327 -7.31 14.21 3.67
C PRO A 327 -8.02 13.95 2.34
N GLY A 328 -9.23 13.36 2.42
CA GLY A 328 -10.05 13.09 1.25
C GLY A 328 -10.85 14.31 0.76
N TYR A 329 -11.60 14.08 -0.33
CA TYR A 329 -12.53 15.09 -0.89
C TYR A 329 -13.72 15.32 0.02
N ALA A 330 -14.15 14.30 0.74
CA ALA A 330 -15.36 14.35 1.54
C ALA A 330 -15.19 15.16 2.83
N GLY A 331 -16.18 15.99 3.14
CA GLY A 331 -16.34 16.60 4.46
C GLY A 331 -16.88 15.60 5.48
N SER A 332 -16.75 15.90 6.77
CA SER A 332 -17.28 15.10 7.87
C SER A 332 -18.46 15.79 8.53
N SER A 333 -19.62 15.16 8.50
CA SER A 333 -20.83 15.68 9.18
C SER A 333 -20.68 15.84 10.69
N TYR A 334 -19.76 15.10 11.30
CA TYR A 334 -19.47 15.17 12.73
C TYR A 334 -18.37 16.19 13.08
N LEU A 335 -17.23 16.14 12.39
CA LEU A 335 -16.08 17.01 12.71
C LEU A 335 -16.28 18.44 12.23
N ASP A 336 -16.96 18.62 11.10
CA ASP A 336 -17.26 19.95 10.53
C ASP A 336 -18.62 19.95 9.81
N PRO A 337 -19.74 19.98 10.56
CA PRO A 337 -21.09 19.95 9.98
C PRO A 337 -21.31 21.06 8.96
N GLY A 338 -21.61 20.70 7.71
CA GLY A 338 -21.81 21.66 6.61
C GLY A 338 -20.55 22.39 6.16
N GLY A 339 -19.38 21.94 6.62
CA GLY A 339 -18.08 22.47 6.21
C GLY A 339 -17.61 21.94 4.86
N PRO A 340 -16.45 22.41 4.39
CA PRO A 340 -15.83 21.98 3.15
C PRO A 340 -15.27 20.55 3.25
N GLY A 341 -14.63 20.08 2.16
CA GLY A 341 -13.88 18.84 2.15
C GLY A 341 -12.77 18.78 3.21
N ALA A 342 -12.32 17.58 3.55
CA ALA A 342 -11.39 17.39 4.67
C ALA A 342 -10.06 18.15 4.45
N GLY A 343 -9.61 18.28 3.20
CA GLY A 343 -8.33 18.92 2.86
C GLY A 343 -8.30 20.43 3.08
N ASP A 344 -9.44 21.10 3.11
CA ASP A 344 -9.59 22.55 3.32
C ASP A 344 -10.47 22.91 4.53
N SER A 345 -10.81 21.92 5.38
CA SER A 345 -11.50 22.13 6.66
C SER A 345 -10.53 22.32 7.82
N ALA A 346 -10.46 23.53 8.34
CA ALA A 346 -9.64 23.84 9.51
C ALA A 346 -10.01 22.99 10.75
N LYS A 347 -11.30 22.66 10.93
CA LYS A 347 -11.73 21.82 12.08
C LYS A 347 -11.25 20.38 11.95
N ILE A 348 -11.39 19.79 10.76
CA ILE A 348 -10.96 18.40 10.50
C ILE A 348 -9.45 18.28 10.64
N LEU A 349 -8.69 19.24 10.12
CA LEU A 349 -7.23 19.24 10.22
C LEU A 349 -6.74 19.56 11.63
N THR A 350 -7.44 20.46 12.36
CA THR A 350 -7.15 20.72 13.77
C THR A 350 -7.39 19.47 14.63
N TYR A 351 -8.43 18.69 14.33
CA TYR A 351 -8.67 17.43 15.04
C TYR A 351 -7.50 16.46 14.85
N LEU A 352 -6.99 16.31 13.63
CA LEU A 352 -5.81 15.49 13.34
C LEU A 352 -4.57 15.99 14.10
N ARG A 353 -4.30 17.30 14.05
CA ARG A 353 -3.12 17.91 14.68
C ARG A 353 -3.17 17.91 16.20
N GLN A 354 -4.28 18.38 16.77
CA GLN A 354 -4.37 18.67 18.21
C GLN A 354 -4.97 17.52 19.03
N ASN A 355 -6.02 16.87 18.51
CA ASN A 355 -6.68 15.79 19.25
C ASN A 355 -5.95 14.45 19.11
N LEU A 356 -5.34 14.19 17.93
CA LEU A 356 -4.57 12.98 17.70
C LEU A 356 -3.06 13.18 17.82
N GLY A 357 -2.58 14.43 17.93
CA GLY A 357 -1.16 14.75 18.10
C GLY A 357 -0.30 14.52 16.86
N TYR A 358 -0.88 14.53 15.65
CA TYR A 358 -0.13 14.26 14.43
C TYR A 358 0.82 15.39 14.06
N THR A 359 2.10 15.10 13.91
CA THR A 359 3.16 16.08 13.63
C THR A 359 3.73 16.00 12.21
N GLY A 360 3.41 14.93 11.45
CA GLY A 360 3.86 14.72 10.08
C GLY A 360 3.24 15.70 9.08
N LEU A 361 3.47 15.48 7.79
CA LEU A 361 2.88 16.28 6.71
C LEU A 361 1.39 15.98 6.52
N ILE A 362 0.68 16.99 6.03
CA ILE A 362 -0.68 16.86 5.50
C ILE A 362 -0.63 17.29 4.04
N THR A 363 -0.83 16.33 3.13
CA THR A 363 -0.90 16.56 1.67
C THR A 363 -2.34 16.41 1.24
N THR A 364 -2.96 17.44 0.65
CA THR A 364 -4.35 17.33 0.17
C THR A 364 -4.48 16.30 -0.94
N ASP A 365 -5.68 15.76 -1.14
CA ASP A 365 -6.06 15.15 -2.40
C ASP A 365 -6.10 16.22 -3.52
N TRP A 366 -6.48 15.88 -4.75
CA TRP A 366 -6.46 16.75 -5.94
C TRP A 366 -7.58 17.79 -5.86
N LEU A 367 -7.35 18.86 -5.08
CA LEU A 367 -8.30 19.95 -4.93
C LEU A 367 -8.28 20.91 -6.14
N PRO A 368 -9.41 21.57 -6.47
CA PRO A 368 -9.42 22.64 -7.46
C PRO A 368 -8.57 23.85 -6.99
N SER A 369 -8.02 24.60 -7.92
CA SER A 369 -7.17 25.78 -7.66
C SER A 369 -7.80 26.78 -6.70
N THR A 370 -9.12 26.94 -6.75
CA THR A 370 -9.89 27.81 -5.87
C THR A 370 -9.84 27.41 -4.39
N ALA A 371 -9.48 26.18 -4.07
CA ALA A 371 -9.40 25.65 -2.70
C ALA A 371 -7.98 25.73 -2.10
N TRP A 372 -6.91 25.87 -2.89
CA TRP A 372 -5.53 25.74 -2.40
C TRP A 372 -5.15 26.74 -1.30
N ILE A 373 -5.58 28.00 -1.43
CA ILE A 373 -5.35 29.03 -0.41
C ILE A 373 -6.07 28.67 0.90
N ASN A 374 -7.31 28.20 0.78
CA ASN A 374 -8.08 27.76 1.95
C ASN A 374 -7.44 26.55 2.62
N ALA A 375 -7.03 25.56 1.83
CA ALA A 375 -6.36 24.35 2.32
C ALA A 375 -5.06 24.68 3.07
N ALA A 376 -4.22 25.57 2.51
CA ALA A 376 -3.00 26.02 3.18
C ALA A 376 -3.31 26.73 4.50
N ASN A 377 -4.30 27.63 4.52
CA ASN A 377 -4.74 28.34 5.72
C ASN A 377 -5.41 27.42 6.75
N ALA A 378 -6.08 26.36 6.30
CA ALA A 378 -6.69 25.34 7.16
C ALA A 378 -5.66 24.45 7.86
N GLY A 379 -4.43 24.35 7.34
CA GLY A 379 -3.35 23.56 7.94
C GLY A 379 -2.76 22.48 7.07
N SER A 380 -3.18 22.34 5.80
CA SER A 380 -2.52 21.47 4.83
C SER A 380 -1.15 22.02 4.45
N ASP A 381 -0.14 21.14 4.39
CA ASP A 381 1.24 21.53 4.11
C ASP A 381 1.57 21.47 2.63
N VAL A 382 0.94 20.54 1.88
CA VAL A 382 1.18 20.32 0.46
C VAL A 382 -0.16 20.24 -0.28
N MET A 383 -0.27 21.00 -1.38
CA MET A 383 -1.45 21.04 -2.24
C MET A 383 -1.33 19.97 -3.32
N GLY A 384 -2.12 18.89 -3.21
CA GLY A 384 -2.12 17.78 -4.16
C GLY A 384 -2.70 18.17 -5.51
N GLY A 385 -2.11 17.66 -6.60
CA GLY A 385 -2.54 17.92 -7.99
C GLY A 385 -2.47 19.38 -8.42
N ALA A 386 -1.79 20.22 -7.64
CA ALA A 386 -1.79 21.65 -7.85
C ALA A 386 -0.86 22.07 -8.99
N ASP A 387 -1.40 22.73 -10.01
CA ASP A 387 -0.64 23.34 -11.10
C ASP A 387 -0.52 24.86 -10.86
N PRO A 388 0.67 25.35 -10.45
CA PRO A 388 0.90 26.80 -10.28
C PRO A 388 0.69 27.63 -11.56
N GLY A 389 0.63 26.98 -12.72
CA GLY A 389 0.31 27.61 -14.01
C GLY A 389 -1.17 27.62 -14.37
N ALA A 390 -2.06 27.17 -13.48
CA ALA A 390 -3.51 27.19 -13.71
C ALA A 390 -4.01 28.62 -14.00
N ALA A 391 -4.89 28.77 -14.97
CA ALA A 391 -5.32 30.07 -15.47
C ALA A 391 -6.05 30.95 -14.44
N ASP A 392 -6.63 30.36 -13.42
CA ASP A 392 -7.38 31.00 -12.33
C ASP A 392 -6.56 31.13 -11.02
N PHE A 393 -5.25 30.85 -11.07
CA PHE A 393 -4.35 30.89 -9.94
C PHE A 393 -3.10 31.72 -10.25
N THR A 394 -2.59 32.44 -9.26
CA THR A 394 -1.27 33.07 -9.33
C THR A 394 -0.51 32.83 -8.05
N MET A 395 0.80 32.56 -8.14
CA MET A 395 1.65 32.40 -6.98
C MET A 395 1.60 33.65 -6.08
N ALA A 396 1.55 34.83 -6.66
CA ALA A 396 1.40 36.08 -5.90
C ALA A 396 0.10 36.14 -5.08
N SER A 397 -1.01 35.56 -5.57
CA SER A 397 -2.26 35.49 -4.79
C SER A 397 -2.11 34.58 -3.57
N PHE A 398 -1.38 33.47 -3.71
CA PHE A 398 -1.08 32.55 -2.63
C PHE A 398 -0.18 33.21 -1.59
N GLU A 399 0.92 33.83 -2.01
CA GLU A 399 1.88 34.51 -1.15
C GLU A 399 1.26 35.67 -0.33
N ASN A 400 0.31 36.38 -0.93
CA ASN A 400 -0.40 37.47 -0.26
C ASN A 400 -1.52 36.99 0.68
N SER A 401 -2.06 35.80 0.48
CA SER A 401 -3.23 35.28 1.21
C SER A 401 -2.89 34.25 2.28
N VAL A 402 -1.71 33.62 2.21
CA VAL A 402 -1.25 32.67 3.22
C VAL A 402 -0.19 33.34 4.08
N PRO A 403 -0.38 33.45 5.41
CA PRO A 403 0.57 34.11 6.30
C PRO A 403 1.97 33.48 6.21
N LEU A 404 3.02 34.32 6.18
CA LEU A 404 4.41 33.84 6.12
C LEU A 404 4.74 32.83 7.22
N ALA A 405 4.19 33.01 8.41
CA ALA A 405 4.37 32.07 9.52
C ALA A 405 3.82 30.67 9.17
N ARG A 406 2.68 30.60 8.48
CA ARG A 406 2.08 29.33 8.03
C ARG A 406 2.90 28.69 6.91
N ILE A 407 3.37 29.51 5.95
CA ILE A 407 4.28 29.04 4.89
C ILE A 407 5.55 28.47 5.52
N ASN A 408 6.20 29.20 6.43
CA ASN A 408 7.41 28.72 7.10
C ASN A 408 7.17 27.44 7.89
N ASP A 409 6.03 27.28 8.55
CA ASP A 409 5.66 26.09 9.30
C ASP A 409 5.52 24.87 8.38
N ALA A 410 4.83 25.00 7.22
CA ALA A 410 4.73 23.95 6.21
C ALA A 410 6.10 23.58 5.64
N VAL A 411 6.84 24.60 5.19
CA VAL A 411 8.13 24.38 4.53
C VAL A 411 9.16 23.78 5.49
N THR A 412 9.11 24.12 6.77
CA THR A 412 9.97 23.47 7.78
C THR A 412 9.74 21.96 7.82
N ARG A 413 8.47 21.49 7.83
CA ARG A 413 8.15 20.05 7.79
C ARG A 413 8.57 19.43 6.47
N ILE A 414 8.33 20.10 5.34
CA ILE A 414 8.70 19.61 4.01
C ILE A 414 10.22 19.44 3.89
N LEU A 415 10.99 20.46 4.30
CA LEU A 415 12.46 20.40 4.24
C LEU A 415 13.02 19.32 5.17
N LYS A 416 12.47 19.22 6.40
CA LYS A 416 12.86 18.18 7.35
C LYS A 416 12.71 16.79 6.72
N LEU A 417 11.55 16.49 6.17
CA LEU A 417 11.28 15.23 5.47
C LEU A 417 12.26 15.00 4.31
N LYS A 418 12.55 16.02 3.50
CA LYS A 418 13.49 15.90 2.38
C LYS A 418 14.91 15.58 2.83
N PHE A 419 15.37 16.19 3.93
CA PHE A 419 16.69 15.89 4.49
C PHE A 419 16.73 14.49 5.11
N GLU A 420 15.68 14.07 5.80
CA GLU A 420 15.56 12.72 6.37
C GLU A 420 15.55 11.64 5.27
N LEU A 421 14.88 11.90 4.15
CA LEU A 421 14.93 11.03 2.96
C LEU A 421 16.29 11.06 2.23
N GLY A 422 17.19 11.97 2.58
CA GLY A 422 18.51 12.10 1.97
C GLY A 422 18.50 12.53 0.51
N ILE A 423 17.40 13.12 0.00
CA ILE A 423 17.28 13.45 -1.43
C ILE A 423 18.14 14.64 -1.85
N PHE A 424 18.58 15.47 -0.94
CA PHE A 424 19.59 16.51 -1.23
C PHE A 424 20.94 15.90 -1.56
N ASP A 425 21.28 14.83 -0.88
CA ASP A 425 22.60 14.19 -0.94
C ASP A 425 22.63 13.11 -2.03
N HIS A 426 21.49 12.39 -2.21
CA HIS A 426 21.30 11.31 -3.17
C HIS A 426 19.92 11.39 -3.84
N PRO A 427 19.71 12.33 -4.78
CA PRO A 427 18.40 12.55 -5.41
C PRO A 427 18.00 11.45 -6.40
N TYR A 428 18.97 10.81 -7.06
CA TYR A 428 18.73 9.87 -8.16
C TYR A 428 18.51 8.44 -7.70
N GLY A 429 17.85 7.63 -8.52
CA GLY A 429 17.82 6.18 -8.39
C GLY A 429 19.17 5.53 -8.69
N ASP A 430 19.28 4.22 -8.45
CA ASP A 430 20.50 3.47 -8.80
C ASP A 430 20.59 3.26 -10.33
N PRO A 431 21.48 3.97 -11.04
CA PRO A 431 21.52 3.93 -12.50
C PRO A 431 22.12 2.63 -13.05
N VAL A 432 22.81 1.87 -12.21
CA VAL A 432 23.56 0.68 -12.66
C VAL A 432 22.67 -0.56 -12.60
N ASN A 433 21.78 -0.64 -11.61
CA ASN A 433 21.04 -1.85 -11.31
C ASN A 433 19.51 -1.66 -11.36
N GLY A 434 19.01 -0.42 -11.48
CA GLY A 434 17.58 -0.11 -11.45
C GLY A 434 16.74 -0.99 -12.38
N PRO A 435 16.98 -1.02 -13.69
CA PRO A 435 16.17 -1.80 -14.64
C PRO A 435 16.23 -3.32 -14.42
N TYR A 436 17.22 -3.80 -13.67
CA TYR A 436 17.43 -5.24 -13.45
C TYR A 436 16.88 -5.74 -12.11
N ARG A 437 16.33 -4.84 -11.27
CA ARG A 437 15.83 -5.18 -9.93
C ARG A 437 14.31 -5.33 -9.85
N PHE A 438 13.61 -5.07 -10.93
CA PHE A 438 12.18 -5.30 -11.03
C PHE A 438 11.87 -6.78 -11.27
N HIS A 439 10.71 -7.23 -10.86
CA HIS A 439 10.22 -8.59 -11.06
C HIS A 439 11.26 -9.67 -10.69
N GLN A 440 11.98 -9.44 -9.59
CA GLN A 440 12.90 -10.46 -9.09
C GLN A 440 12.12 -11.74 -8.77
N PRO A 441 12.69 -12.94 -9.00
CA PRO A 441 11.99 -14.19 -8.65
C PRO A 441 11.51 -14.24 -7.20
N SER A 442 12.24 -13.60 -6.28
CA SER A 442 11.82 -13.47 -4.88
C SER A 442 10.62 -12.54 -4.69
N TYR A 443 10.45 -11.52 -5.53
CA TYR A 443 9.33 -10.58 -5.49
C TYR A 443 8.07 -11.23 -6.05
N THR A 444 8.18 -11.86 -7.21
CA THR A 444 7.10 -12.68 -7.79
C THR A 444 6.65 -13.77 -6.82
N ALA A 445 7.59 -14.42 -6.12
CA ALA A 445 7.25 -15.43 -5.12
C ALA A 445 6.47 -14.85 -3.91
N LEU A 446 6.80 -13.63 -3.45
CA LEU A 446 6.04 -12.94 -2.40
C LEU A 446 4.63 -12.58 -2.88
N ALA A 447 4.49 -12.02 -4.08
CA ALA A 447 3.20 -11.70 -4.68
C ALA A 447 2.33 -12.97 -4.86
N ASN A 448 2.93 -14.08 -5.33
CA ASN A 448 2.25 -15.38 -5.43
C ASN A 448 1.80 -15.90 -4.07
N GLN A 449 2.67 -15.84 -3.05
CA GLN A 449 2.31 -16.24 -1.70
C GLN A 449 1.12 -15.42 -1.18
N ALA A 450 1.13 -14.10 -1.34
CA ALA A 450 0.05 -13.23 -0.90
C ALA A 450 -1.28 -13.55 -1.61
N SER A 451 -1.24 -13.78 -2.92
CA SER A 451 -2.43 -14.18 -3.69
C SER A 451 -2.96 -15.55 -3.25
N ARG A 452 -2.08 -16.54 -3.04
CA ARG A 452 -2.46 -17.87 -2.55
C ARG A 452 -3.11 -17.84 -1.18
N GLU A 453 -2.56 -17.06 -0.25
CA GLU A 453 -3.06 -16.96 1.11
C GLU A 453 -4.39 -16.21 1.20
N SER A 454 -4.66 -15.32 0.25
CA SER A 454 -5.89 -14.54 0.17
C SER A 454 -7.03 -15.26 -0.54
N ASN A 455 -6.74 -16.16 -1.51
CA ASN A 455 -7.77 -16.89 -2.23
C ASN A 455 -8.69 -17.63 -1.25
N THR A 456 -9.99 -17.35 -1.34
CA THR A 456 -11.00 -17.82 -0.37
C THR A 456 -11.90 -18.88 -0.99
N LEU A 457 -11.85 -20.09 -0.47
CA LEU A 457 -12.78 -21.17 -0.85
C LEU A 457 -14.09 -21.01 -0.04
N LEU A 458 -15.13 -20.44 -0.65
CA LEU A 458 -16.42 -20.21 0.04
C LEU A 458 -17.28 -21.44 0.12
N LYS A 459 -17.25 -22.27 -0.93
CA LYS A 459 -18.11 -23.45 -1.07
C LYS A 459 -17.37 -24.56 -1.80
N ASN A 460 -17.56 -25.81 -1.38
CA ASN A 460 -17.08 -26.98 -2.09
C ASN A 460 -17.98 -28.20 -1.80
N ASN A 461 -18.67 -28.68 -2.83
CA ASN A 461 -19.49 -29.89 -2.76
C ASN A 461 -18.67 -31.13 -3.18
N GLY A 462 -17.37 -31.16 -2.93
CA GLY A 462 -16.47 -32.28 -3.22
C GLY A 462 -15.93 -32.31 -4.66
N VAL A 463 -16.03 -31.20 -5.41
CA VAL A 463 -15.47 -31.08 -6.77
C VAL A 463 -14.04 -30.57 -6.79
N LEU A 464 -13.60 -29.98 -5.69
CA LEU A 464 -12.22 -29.53 -5.47
C LEU A 464 -11.57 -30.37 -4.37
N PRO A 465 -10.24 -30.60 -4.42
CA PRO A 465 -9.36 -30.20 -5.53
C PRO A 465 -9.65 -31.00 -6.80
N ILE A 466 -9.35 -30.44 -7.98
CA ILE A 466 -9.55 -31.08 -9.27
C ILE A 466 -8.74 -32.38 -9.32
N ARG A 467 -9.44 -33.51 -9.45
CA ARG A 467 -8.86 -34.85 -9.56
C ARG A 467 -9.41 -35.54 -10.82
N LEU A 468 -8.77 -35.23 -11.93
CA LEU A 468 -9.13 -35.78 -13.24
C LEU A 468 -8.01 -36.68 -13.75
N ASN A 469 -8.37 -37.65 -14.63
CA ASN A 469 -7.42 -38.53 -15.26
C ASN A 469 -6.80 -37.85 -16.48
N SER A 470 -5.62 -38.34 -16.88
CA SER A 470 -5.03 -37.96 -18.16
C SER A 470 -6.00 -38.22 -19.32
N GLY A 471 -6.18 -37.25 -20.18
CA GLY A 471 -7.15 -37.25 -21.28
C GLY A 471 -8.54 -36.70 -20.94
N ASP A 472 -8.88 -36.50 -19.68
CA ASP A 472 -10.14 -35.83 -19.32
C ASP A 472 -10.12 -34.33 -19.73
N ASN A 473 -11.30 -33.76 -19.91
CA ASN A 473 -11.47 -32.41 -20.42
C ASN A 473 -12.05 -31.45 -19.36
N ILE A 474 -11.49 -30.28 -19.28
CA ILE A 474 -12.02 -29.13 -18.53
C ILE A 474 -12.39 -28.04 -19.53
N VAL A 475 -13.52 -27.37 -19.30
CA VAL A 475 -13.83 -26.10 -19.96
C VAL A 475 -13.58 -24.97 -18.97
N VAL A 476 -12.86 -23.94 -19.42
CA VAL A 476 -12.67 -22.67 -18.69
C VAL A 476 -13.38 -21.57 -19.48
N ALA A 477 -14.38 -20.94 -18.88
CA ALA A 477 -15.23 -19.97 -19.55
C ALA A 477 -15.42 -18.71 -18.71
N GLY A 478 -15.94 -17.68 -19.33
CA GLY A 478 -16.29 -16.41 -18.69
C GLY A 478 -15.26 -15.30 -18.88
N PRO A 479 -15.73 -14.04 -18.74
CA PRO A 479 -14.93 -12.88 -19.12
C PRO A 479 -13.69 -12.66 -18.25
N ARG A 480 -13.68 -13.19 -17.02
CA ARG A 480 -12.51 -13.08 -16.13
C ARG A 480 -11.46 -14.16 -16.37
N ALA A 481 -11.73 -15.14 -17.23
CA ALA A 481 -10.77 -16.19 -17.57
C ALA A 481 -9.53 -15.67 -18.30
N THR A 482 -9.72 -14.70 -19.20
CA THR A 482 -8.67 -14.12 -20.06
C THR A 482 -8.38 -12.66 -19.76
N ASP A 483 -9.04 -12.06 -18.77
CA ASP A 483 -8.86 -10.66 -18.40
C ASP A 483 -7.71 -10.52 -17.39
N GLY A 484 -6.50 -10.32 -17.89
CA GLY A 484 -5.35 -10.06 -17.04
C GLY A 484 -5.48 -8.80 -16.20
N ALA A 485 -6.14 -7.75 -16.71
CA ALA A 485 -6.33 -6.49 -15.99
C ALA A 485 -7.27 -6.62 -14.78
N ALA A 486 -8.13 -7.65 -14.73
CA ALA A 486 -9.03 -7.89 -13.60
C ALA A 486 -8.29 -8.18 -12.28
N CYS A 487 -6.99 -8.53 -12.33
CA CYS A 487 -6.17 -8.74 -11.13
C CYS A 487 -6.03 -7.49 -10.27
N CYS A 488 -6.19 -6.30 -10.87
CA CYS A 488 -5.62 -5.07 -10.36
C CYS A 488 -6.59 -3.90 -10.52
N ILE A 489 -6.30 -2.77 -9.89
CA ILE A 489 -6.86 -1.47 -10.23
C ILE A 489 -5.89 -0.72 -11.14
N TRP A 490 -6.37 0.37 -11.76
CA TRP A 490 -5.55 1.20 -12.67
C TRP A 490 -4.96 0.43 -13.85
N SER A 491 -5.63 -0.60 -14.31
CA SER A 491 -5.48 -1.43 -15.53
C SER A 491 -4.06 -1.67 -16.11
N SER A 492 -3.07 -0.92 -15.68
CA SER A 492 -1.70 -0.92 -16.21
C SER A 492 -0.73 -1.87 -15.50
N TYR A 493 -1.21 -2.64 -14.51
CA TYR A 493 -0.35 -3.42 -13.62
C TYR A 493 -0.32 -4.93 -13.91
N PHE A 494 -0.88 -5.36 -15.02
CA PHE A 494 -0.69 -6.73 -15.49
C PHE A 494 0.47 -6.76 -16.48
N HIS A 495 1.50 -7.54 -16.18
CA HIS A 495 2.76 -7.56 -16.90
C HIS A 495 3.00 -8.91 -17.61
N PRO A 496 2.33 -9.21 -18.74
CA PRO A 496 2.52 -10.47 -19.46
C PRO A 496 3.96 -10.68 -19.92
N ASP A 497 4.68 -9.62 -20.20
CA ASP A 497 6.08 -9.66 -20.61
C ASP A 497 7.04 -10.19 -19.52
N TYR A 498 6.61 -10.15 -18.26
CA TYR A 498 7.33 -10.71 -17.11
C TYR A 498 6.83 -12.07 -16.65
N GLY A 499 5.92 -12.69 -17.42
CA GLY A 499 5.42 -14.04 -17.16
C GLY A 499 4.12 -14.10 -16.36
N SER A 500 3.43 -12.98 -16.12
CA SER A 500 2.09 -12.97 -15.54
C SER A 500 1.11 -13.75 -16.41
N LEU A 501 0.29 -14.59 -15.79
CA LEU A 501 -0.63 -15.47 -16.49
C LEU A 501 -2.09 -15.14 -16.13
N THR A 502 -2.96 -15.16 -17.14
CA THR A 502 -4.41 -15.15 -16.90
C THR A 502 -4.85 -16.42 -16.17
N VAL A 503 -6.06 -16.40 -15.61
CA VAL A 503 -6.64 -17.59 -14.95
C VAL A 503 -6.68 -18.78 -15.93
N LEU A 504 -7.08 -18.55 -17.19
CA LEU A 504 -7.10 -19.57 -18.23
C LEU A 504 -5.71 -20.14 -18.52
N ASP A 505 -4.71 -19.26 -18.71
CA ASP A 505 -3.35 -19.71 -19.07
C ASP A 505 -2.70 -20.49 -17.92
N ALA A 506 -2.90 -20.03 -16.68
CA ALA A 506 -2.41 -20.72 -15.51
C ALA A 506 -3.07 -22.11 -15.31
N ILE A 507 -4.39 -22.20 -15.53
CA ILE A 507 -5.10 -23.49 -15.50
C ILE A 507 -4.58 -24.41 -16.60
N LYS A 508 -4.37 -23.92 -17.85
CA LYS A 508 -3.77 -24.70 -18.95
C LYS A 508 -2.40 -25.22 -18.56
N ALA A 509 -1.54 -24.34 -18.05
CA ALA A 509 -0.18 -24.72 -17.66
C ALA A 509 -0.18 -25.81 -16.57
N ARG A 510 -1.02 -25.65 -15.54
CA ARG A 510 -1.10 -26.62 -14.43
C ARG A 510 -1.75 -27.94 -14.85
N ALA A 511 -2.83 -27.88 -15.64
CA ALA A 511 -3.54 -29.07 -16.14
C ALA A 511 -2.66 -29.92 -17.05
N ALA A 512 -1.81 -29.29 -17.87
CA ALA A 512 -0.89 -30.01 -18.76
C ALA A 512 0.05 -30.96 -17.98
N THR A 513 0.47 -30.61 -16.77
CA THR A 513 1.30 -31.47 -15.93
C THR A 513 0.58 -32.74 -15.45
N ALA A 514 -0.77 -32.72 -15.45
CA ALA A 514 -1.61 -33.86 -15.12
C ALA A 514 -2.16 -34.58 -16.37
N GLY A 515 -1.80 -34.12 -17.57
CA GLY A 515 -2.30 -34.67 -18.86
C GLY A 515 -3.79 -34.36 -19.11
N VAL A 516 -4.36 -33.35 -18.44
CA VAL A 516 -5.75 -32.94 -18.59
C VAL A 516 -5.86 -31.88 -19.69
N ASN A 517 -6.87 -32.02 -20.56
CA ASN A 517 -7.11 -31.09 -21.65
C ASN A 517 -7.94 -29.89 -21.16
N VAL A 518 -7.57 -28.68 -21.58
CA VAL A 518 -8.28 -27.44 -21.22
C VAL A 518 -8.76 -26.73 -22.48
N TYR A 519 -10.05 -26.47 -22.53
CA TYR A 519 -10.73 -25.78 -23.64
C TYR A 519 -11.30 -24.47 -23.14
N GLN A 520 -11.25 -23.45 -23.96
CA GLN A 520 -11.87 -22.17 -23.68
C GLN A 520 -13.31 -22.14 -24.17
N ASP A 521 -14.24 -21.69 -23.33
CA ASP A 521 -15.68 -21.48 -23.56
C ASP A 521 -16.46 -22.75 -23.94
N THR A 522 -15.96 -23.59 -24.83
CA THR A 522 -16.60 -24.84 -25.24
C THR A 522 -15.56 -25.93 -25.45
N GLY A 523 -15.95 -27.20 -25.23
CA GLY A 523 -15.06 -28.32 -25.43
C GLY A 523 -15.80 -29.66 -25.43
N PRO A 524 -15.19 -30.74 -25.96
CA PRO A 524 -15.83 -32.04 -26.05
C PRO A 524 -15.98 -32.71 -24.68
N ALA A 525 -17.21 -33.12 -24.33
CA ALA A 525 -17.54 -33.88 -23.12
C ALA A 525 -16.76 -33.42 -21.84
N PRO A 526 -16.89 -32.17 -21.39
CA PRO A 526 -16.15 -31.70 -20.24
C PRO A 526 -16.61 -32.38 -18.96
N LYS A 527 -15.65 -32.77 -18.13
CA LYS A 527 -15.90 -33.36 -16.79
C LYS A 527 -16.13 -32.28 -15.73
N LEU A 528 -15.68 -31.07 -16.02
CA LEU A 528 -15.75 -29.93 -15.14
C LEU A 528 -15.76 -28.61 -15.95
N ALA A 529 -16.58 -27.67 -15.53
CA ALA A 529 -16.53 -26.29 -16.00
C ALA A 529 -15.96 -25.37 -14.90
N VAL A 530 -14.93 -24.62 -15.24
CA VAL A 530 -14.41 -23.50 -14.41
C VAL A 530 -14.93 -22.22 -15.04
N VAL A 531 -15.81 -21.50 -14.33
CA VAL A 531 -16.47 -20.30 -14.85
C VAL A 531 -15.90 -19.09 -14.10
N ALA A 532 -15.02 -18.35 -14.78
CA ALA A 532 -14.36 -17.18 -14.23
C ALA A 532 -15.19 -15.91 -14.51
N VAL A 533 -15.80 -15.38 -13.48
CA VAL A 533 -16.77 -14.27 -13.54
C VAL A 533 -16.47 -13.20 -12.49
N GLY A 534 -17.22 -12.13 -12.52
CA GLY A 534 -17.10 -11.01 -11.57
C GLY A 534 -16.85 -9.67 -12.27
N GLU A 535 -16.45 -8.69 -11.51
CA GLU A 535 -16.30 -7.32 -12.00
C GLU A 535 -14.95 -7.10 -12.71
N PRO A 536 -14.91 -6.27 -13.78
CA PRO A 536 -13.67 -5.90 -14.44
C PRO A 536 -12.80 -5.01 -13.55
N SER A 537 -11.59 -4.68 -13.99
CA SER A 537 -10.80 -3.63 -13.35
C SER A 537 -11.51 -2.28 -13.50
N TYR A 538 -11.57 -1.52 -12.42
CA TYR A 538 -12.08 -0.15 -12.40
C TYR A 538 -11.41 0.67 -11.30
N THR A 539 -11.48 1.98 -11.46
CA THR A 539 -11.02 2.97 -10.49
C THR A 539 -12.13 3.99 -10.29
N HIS A 540 -12.26 4.57 -9.11
CA HIS A 540 -13.28 5.57 -8.78
C HIS A 540 -14.74 5.19 -9.09
N ALA A 541 -15.68 5.98 -8.58
CA ALA A 541 -17.13 5.74 -8.66
C ALA A 541 -17.69 5.72 -10.08
N THR A 542 -17.01 6.33 -11.05
CA THR A 542 -17.51 6.53 -12.40
C THR A 542 -17.22 5.39 -13.37
N SER A 543 -16.40 4.43 -12.98
CA SER A 543 -15.90 3.40 -13.91
C SER A 543 -16.74 2.13 -13.93
N TRP A 544 -17.56 1.89 -12.92
CA TRP A 544 -18.51 0.79 -12.90
C TRP A 544 -19.94 1.35 -12.99
N PRO A 545 -20.65 1.12 -14.11
CA PRO A 545 -21.92 1.80 -14.38
C PRO A 545 -23.07 1.29 -13.54
N ASP A 546 -22.93 0.15 -12.87
CA ASP A 546 -24.04 -0.45 -12.13
C ASP A 546 -23.87 -0.28 -10.63
N THR A 547 -24.73 0.50 -10.02
CA THR A 547 -24.83 0.67 -8.58
C THR A 547 -25.38 -0.58 -7.88
N GLN A 548 -25.88 -1.57 -8.65
CA GLN A 548 -26.44 -2.79 -8.09
C GLN A 548 -25.38 -3.88 -7.97
N PRO A 549 -25.21 -4.46 -6.78
CA PRO A 549 -24.17 -5.46 -6.53
C PRO A 549 -24.63 -6.86 -6.97
N TYR A 550 -24.72 -7.10 -8.27
CA TYR A 550 -25.07 -8.40 -8.85
C TYR A 550 -24.06 -8.84 -9.92
N LEU A 551 -24.01 -10.16 -10.18
CA LEU A 551 -23.38 -10.61 -11.40
C LEU A 551 -24.21 -10.16 -12.61
N PRO A 552 -23.56 -9.67 -13.70
CA PRO A 552 -24.22 -9.41 -14.98
C PRO A 552 -24.97 -10.65 -15.50
N ALA A 553 -26.12 -10.42 -16.16
CA ALA A 553 -26.99 -11.49 -16.62
C ALA A 553 -26.33 -12.49 -17.58
N ASP A 554 -25.41 -12.02 -18.42
CA ASP A 554 -24.63 -12.86 -19.34
C ASP A 554 -23.67 -13.78 -18.59
N GLN A 555 -23.04 -13.29 -17.51
CA GLN A 555 -22.17 -14.10 -16.67
C GLN A 555 -22.96 -15.14 -15.85
N LEU A 556 -24.13 -14.76 -15.34
CA LEU A 556 -25.05 -15.69 -14.67
C LEU A 556 -25.50 -16.79 -15.64
N ALA A 557 -25.83 -16.43 -16.88
CA ALA A 557 -26.24 -17.39 -17.91
C ALA A 557 -25.16 -18.44 -18.22
N LEU A 558 -23.87 -18.10 -18.13
CA LEU A 558 -22.78 -19.07 -18.29
C LEU A 558 -22.81 -20.15 -17.20
N ILE A 559 -22.95 -19.75 -15.95
CA ILE A 559 -23.06 -20.69 -14.80
C ILE A 559 -24.27 -21.62 -15.02
N GLN A 560 -25.41 -21.04 -15.35
CA GLN A 560 -26.66 -21.79 -15.59
C GLN A 560 -26.57 -22.76 -16.76
N ASN A 561 -25.93 -22.36 -17.86
CA ASN A 561 -25.77 -23.18 -19.05
C ASN A 561 -25.00 -24.47 -18.74
N PHE A 562 -23.86 -24.42 -18.08
CA PHE A 562 -23.10 -25.60 -17.71
C PHE A 562 -23.86 -26.47 -16.70
N LYS A 563 -24.53 -25.86 -15.74
CA LYS A 563 -25.36 -26.60 -14.75
C LYS A 563 -26.51 -27.35 -15.43
N ASN A 564 -27.20 -26.74 -16.40
CA ASN A 564 -28.28 -27.34 -17.16
C ASN A 564 -27.81 -28.53 -18.02
N GLN A 565 -26.54 -28.59 -18.41
CA GLN A 565 -25.91 -29.71 -19.10
C GLN A 565 -25.48 -30.81 -18.12
N GLY A 566 -25.70 -30.67 -16.84
CA GLY A 566 -25.27 -31.62 -15.81
C GLY A 566 -23.76 -31.63 -15.55
N ILE A 567 -23.04 -30.61 -15.98
CA ILE A 567 -21.60 -30.49 -15.79
C ILE A 567 -21.36 -29.84 -14.41
N PRO A 568 -20.50 -30.42 -13.56
CA PRO A 568 -20.08 -29.75 -12.32
C PRO A 568 -19.44 -28.39 -12.59
N VAL A 569 -19.83 -27.35 -11.79
CA VAL A 569 -19.43 -25.97 -12.00
C VAL A 569 -18.59 -25.46 -10.83
N VAL A 570 -17.38 -25.06 -11.11
CA VAL A 570 -16.52 -24.29 -10.21
C VAL A 570 -16.56 -22.82 -10.64
N VAL A 571 -17.05 -21.95 -9.79
CA VAL A 571 -17.03 -20.50 -10.03
C VAL A 571 -15.73 -19.92 -9.46
N VAL A 572 -14.93 -19.27 -10.30
CA VAL A 572 -13.81 -18.43 -9.91
C VAL A 572 -14.32 -16.98 -9.96
N LEU A 573 -14.48 -16.37 -8.79
CA LEU A 573 -15.13 -15.09 -8.63
C LEU A 573 -14.13 -13.97 -8.36
N THR A 574 -13.96 -13.07 -9.31
CA THR A 574 -13.26 -11.81 -9.08
C THR A 574 -14.21 -10.86 -8.34
N LEU A 575 -13.98 -10.69 -7.03
CA LEU A 575 -14.87 -9.99 -6.10
C LEU A 575 -14.19 -8.77 -5.48
N PRO A 576 -14.18 -7.60 -6.14
CA PRO A 576 -13.59 -6.39 -5.58
C PRO A 576 -14.45 -5.73 -4.50
N ARG A 577 -15.74 -6.05 -4.43
CA ARG A 577 -16.70 -5.58 -3.43
C ARG A 577 -17.77 -6.65 -3.16
N PRO A 578 -18.50 -6.58 -2.03
CA PRO A 578 -19.60 -7.48 -1.77
C PRO A 578 -20.68 -7.43 -2.85
N ILE A 579 -21.19 -8.61 -3.27
CA ILE A 579 -22.30 -8.74 -4.21
C ILE A 579 -23.37 -9.69 -3.67
N VAL A 580 -24.60 -9.55 -4.16
CA VAL A 580 -25.70 -10.48 -3.91
C VAL A 580 -25.50 -11.73 -4.76
N MET A 581 -25.45 -12.90 -4.12
CA MET A 581 -25.17 -14.18 -4.77
C MET A 581 -26.30 -15.21 -4.61
N SER A 582 -27.40 -14.84 -3.94
CA SER A 582 -28.46 -15.79 -3.55
C SER A 582 -29.15 -16.46 -4.71
N ASP A 583 -29.22 -15.83 -5.87
CA ASP A 583 -29.85 -16.32 -7.09
C ASP A 583 -29.01 -17.40 -7.82
N TRP A 584 -27.70 -17.45 -7.60
CA TRP A 584 -26.81 -18.40 -8.29
C TRP A 584 -25.89 -19.22 -7.37
N ASN A 585 -25.80 -18.86 -6.10
CA ASN A 585 -24.92 -19.57 -5.15
C ASN A 585 -25.16 -21.09 -5.13
N ASN A 586 -26.42 -21.52 -5.30
CA ASN A 586 -26.80 -22.94 -5.31
C ASN A 586 -26.49 -23.64 -6.65
N LEU A 587 -26.23 -22.89 -7.71
CA LEU A 587 -25.88 -23.45 -9.02
C LEU A 587 -24.41 -23.90 -9.08
N ALA A 588 -23.54 -23.23 -8.34
CA ALA A 588 -22.12 -23.59 -8.28
C ALA A 588 -21.88 -24.80 -7.35
N ASP A 589 -21.05 -25.73 -7.75
CA ASP A 589 -20.61 -26.87 -6.94
C ASP A 589 -19.40 -26.47 -6.06
N ALA A 590 -18.57 -25.52 -6.52
CA ALA A 590 -17.58 -24.84 -5.69
C ALA A 590 -17.49 -23.35 -6.06
N ILE A 591 -17.10 -22.53 -5.10
CA ILE A 591 -16.88 -21.08 -5.28
C ILE A 591 -15.54 -20.70 -4.67
N VAL A 592 -14.66 -20.18 -5.51
CA VAL A 592 -13.36 -19.64 -5.14
C VAL A 592 -13.36 -18.14 -5.40
N VAL A 593 -13.13 -17.34 -4.39
CA VAL A 593 -13.00 -15.88 -4.52
C VAL A 593 -11.52 -15.51 -4.66
N THR A 594 -11.20 -14.73 -5.70
CA THR A 594 -9.83 -14.33 -6.02
C THR A 594 -9.58 -12.83 -5.80
N TYR A 595 -10.62 -12.06 -5.57
CA TYR A 595 -10.55 -10.60 -5.36
C TYR A 595 -9.72 -9.87 -6.45
N ARG A 596 -8.88 -8.90 -6.03
CA ARG A 596 -7.81 -8.26 -6.81
C ARG A 596 -6.47 -8.84 -6.37
N GLY A 597 -6.16 -10.03 -6.84
CA GLY A 597 -5.04 -10.84 -6.34
C GLY A 597 -3.65 -10.47 -6.89
N GLY A 598 -3.49 -9.33 -7.59
CA GLY A 598 -2.22 -8.96 -8.20
C GLY A 598 -1.87 -9.79 -9.44
N GLU A 599 -0.68 -9.58 -9.99
CA GLU A 599 -0.22 -10.25 -11.24
C GLU A 599 -0.14 -11.78 -11.12
N GLU A 600 -0.02 -12.31 -9.91
CA GLU A 600 0.09 -13.73 -9.62
C GLU A 600 -1.26 -14.43 -9.33
N VAL A 601 -2.40 -13.74 -9.52
CA VAL A 601 -3.73 -14.31 -9.26
C VAL A 601 -4.04 -15.56 -10.09
N GLY A 602 -3.60 -15.60 -11.34
CA GLY A 602 -3.80 -16.77 -12.22
C GLY A 602 -3.09 -18.00 -11.67
N PRO A 603 -1.75 -17.99 -11.51
CA PRO A 603 -0.99 -19.10 -10.92
C PRO A 603 -1.49 -19.52 -9.53
N ALA A 604 -1.79 -18.56 -8.66
CA ALA A 604 -2.33 -18.84 -7.33
C ALA A 604 -3.69 -19.55 -7.38
N THR A 605 -4.58 -19.11 -8.27
CA THR A 605 -5.89 -19.72 -8.48
C THR A 605 -5.76 -21.14 -9.02
N ALA A 606 -4.96 -21.36 -10.07
CA ALA A 606 -4.73 -22.68 -10.63
C ALA A 606 -4.18 -23.64 -9.56
N SER A 607 -3.18 -23.19 -8.78
CA SER A 607 -2.62 -23.99 -7.69
C SER A 607 -3.67 -24.38 -6.63
N LEU A 608 -4.59 -23.47 -6.27
CA LEU A 608 -5.70 -23.79 -5.38
C LEU A 608 -6.62 -24.86 -6.00
N LEU A 609 -7.08 -24.62 -7.24
CA LEU A 609 -8.02 -25.53 -7.90
C LEU A 609 -7.49 -26.96 -7.99
N PHE A 610 -6.20 -27.15 -8.20
CA PHE A 610 -5.56 -28.47 -8.27
C PHE A 610 -5.05 -29.01 -6.93
N GLY A 611 -5.21 -28.29 -5.83
CA GLY A 611 -4.88 -28.75 -4.49
C GLY A 611 -3.39 -28.71 -4.15
N ASP A 612 -2.63 -27.83 -4.78
CA ASP A 612 -1.20 -27.66 -4.50
C ASP A 612 -0.96 -27.00 -3.13
N TYR A 613 -1.97 -26.36 -2.55
CA TYR A 613 -1.98 -25.85 -1.17
C TYR A 613 -3.38 -25.88 -0.57
N THR A 614 -3.46 -25.90 0.75
CA THR A 614 -4.73 -25.89 1.49
C THR A 614 -5.31 -24.46 1.53
N PRO A 615 -6.60 -24.24 1.25
CA PRO A 615 -7.23 -22.92 1.33
C PRO A 615 -7.17 -22.38 2.75
N ARG A 616 -6.91 -21.07 2.89
CA ARG A 616 -6.83 -20.39 4.19
C ARG A 616 -7.47 -19.00 4.20
N GLY A 617 -7.69 -18.41 3.04
CA GLY A 617 -8.29 -17.09 2.92
C GLY A 617 -9.69 -17.00 3.53
N LYS A 618 -10.04 -15.83 4.05
CA LYS A 618 -11.29 -15.52 4.71
C LYS A 618 -11.89 -14.25 4.13
N LEU A 619 -13.23 -14.20 3.99
CA LEU A 619 -13.89 -12.98 3.53
C LEU A 619 -13.51 -11.78 4.41
N PRO A 620 -13.05 -10.66 3.81
CA PRO A 620 -12.72 -9.44 4.54
C PRO A 620 -13.96 -8.55 4.84
N TRP A 621 -15.14 -8.98 4.41
CA TRP A 621 -16.44 -8.35 4.62
C TRP A 621 -17.56 -9.38 4.62
N GLN A 622 -18.76 -8.96 5.05
CA GLN A 622 -19.98 -9.73 4.89
C GLN A 622 -20.46 -9.70 3.43
N LEU A 623 -21.07 -10.80 2.94
CA LEU A 623 -21.76 -10.81 1.64
C LEU A 623 -23.28 -10.75 1.85
N PRO A 624 -23.98 -9.81 1.18
CA PRO A 624 -25.42 -9.62 1.38
C PRO A 624 -26.22 -10.80 0.84
N ARG A 625 -27.32 -11.10 1.53
CA ARG A 625 -28.31 -12.09 1.10
C ARG A 625 -29.26 -11.54 0.04
N SER A 626 -29.55 -10.25 0.13
CA SER A 626 -30.49 -9.57 -0.78
C SER A 626 -30.07 -8.11 -0.96
N LEU A 627 -30.62 -7.47 -1.98
CA LEU A 627 -30.41 -6.04 -2.22
C LEU A 627 -30.93 -5.19 -1.05
N ASP A 628 -32.03 -5.62 -0.38
CA ASP A 628 -32.60 -4.88 0.76
C ASP A 628 -31.61 -4.74 1.93
N GLN A 629 -30.66 -5.64 2.06
CA GLN A 629 -29.60 -5.51 3.07
C GLN A 629 -28.55 -4.46 2.70
N VAL A 630 -28.40 -4.17 1.41
CA VAL A 630 -27.47 -3.18 0.88
C VAL A 630 -28.12 -1.81 0.80
N LEU A 631 -29.39 -1.79 0.32
CA LEU A 631 -30.23 -0.60 0.30
C LEU A 631 -30.92 -0.48 1.65
N LYS A 632 -30.33 0.19 2.62
CA LYS A 632 -30.95 0.35 3.94
C LYS A 632 -32.27 1.11 3.83
N PRO A 633 -33.28 0.79 4.69
CA PRO A 633 -34.58 1.44 4.67
C PRO A 633 -34.45 2.97 4.70
N GLY A 634 -35.12 3.65 3.77
CA GLY A 634 -35.17 5.13 3.68
C GLY A 634 -34.31 5.74 2.61
N GLY A 635 -33.42 5.00 1.92
CA GLY A 635 -32.54 5.79 1.12
C GLY A 635 -31.82 5.26 -0.10
N GLY A 636 -31.87 4.04 -0.48
CA GLY A 636 -31.00 3.62 -1.59
C GLY A 636 -29.58 4.14 -1.37
N ASP A 637 -28.82 4.51 -2.39
CA ASP A 637 -27.55 5.18 -2.19
C ASP A 637 -27.67 6.67 -1.77
N ASN A 638 -28.85 7.15 -1.43
CA ASN A 638 -29.08 8.47 -0.84
C ASN A 638 -28.78 8.47 0.65
N GLN A 639 -27.71 9.13 1.01
CA GLN A 639 -27.20 9.36 2.37
C GLN A 639 -28.15 10.20 3.27
N ALA A 640 -29.41 10.33 2.94
CA ALA A 640 -30.32 11.30 3.58
C ALA A 640 -30.87 10.84 4.93
N ASP A 641 -30.71 9.58 5.33
CA ASP A 641 -31.17 9.12 6.64
C ASP A 641 -30.00 8.96 7.61
N ALA A 642 -29.79 10.00 8.42
CA ALA A 642 -28.76 10.03 9.46
C ALA A 642 -28.93 8.91 10.53
N ASN A 643 -30.07 8.23 10.53
CA ASN A 643 -30.35 7.13 11.47
C ASN A 643 -29.92 5.76 10.92
N GLU A 644 -29.52 5.66 9.65
CA GLU A 644 -29.12 4.41 9.00
C GLU A 644 -27.86 4.56 8.16
N ALA A 645 -26.87 5.25 8.69
CA ALA A 645 -25.56 5.39 8.06
C ALA A 645 -24.87 4.03 7.88
N TRP A 646 -24.09 3.88 6.79
CA TRP A 646 -23.25 2.68 6.55
C TRP A 646 -21.92 2.77 7.34
N ASP A 647 -21.99 3.16 8.60
CA ASP A 647 -20.82 3.43 9.45
C ASP A 647 -20.56 2.33 10.49
N LEU A 648 -21.40 1.28 10.51
CA LEU A 648 -21.26 0.13 11.40
C LEU A 648 -20.69 -1.09 10.69
N PRO A 649 -19.73 -1.81 11.29
CA PRO A 649 -19.27 -3.10 10.77
C PRO A 649 -20.31 -4.20 11.08
N TYR A 650 -20.33 -5.24 10.26
CA TYR A 650 -21.09 -6.49 10.46
C TYR A 650 -22.60 -6.31 10.61
N ASP A 651 -23.16 -5.28 9.99
CA ASP A 651 -24.57 -4.92 10.20
C ASP A 651 -25.52 -5.32 9.05
N LEU A 652 -25.05 -6.10 8.06
CA LEU A 652 -25.92 -6.58 6.98
C LEU A 652 -27.06 -7.46 7.51
N GLY A 653 -28.29 -6.92 7.46
CA GLY A 653 -29.47 -7.58 8.01
C GLY A 653 -29.49 -7.65 9.54
N ALA A 654 -28.73 -6.82 10.23
CA ALA A 654 -28.74 -6.73 11.68
C ALA A 654 -30.04 -6.08 12.19
N THR A 655 -30.50 -6.56 13.32
CA THR A 655 -31.64 -5.97 14.06
C THR A 655 -31.26 -4.64 14.71
N ALA A 656 -32.22 -3.81 15.04
CA ALA A 656 -32.00 -2.57 15.79
C ALA A 656 -31.26 -2.80 17.12
N ALA A 657 -31.52 -3.92 17.81
CA ALA A 657 -30.85 -4.27 19.05
C ALA A 657 -29.36 -4.62 18.80
N GLU A 658 -29.06 -5.37 17.76
CA GLU A 658 -27.64 -5.67 17.37
C GLU A 658 -26.88 -4.42 16.98
N ARG A 659 -27.47 -3.52 16.18
CA ARG A 659 -26.87 -2.22 15.84
C ARG A 659 -26.60 -1.37 17.10
N ALA A 660 -27.52 -1.34 18.04
CA ALA A 660 -27.34 -0.65 19.31
C ALA A 660 -26.15 -1.25 20.12
N ASP A 661 -26.03 -2.58 20.14
CA ASP A 661 -24.94 -3.27 20.83
C ASP A 661 -23.58 -3.04 20.12
N ILE A 662 -23.55 -3.08 18.78
CA ILE A 662 -22.35 -2.72 18.00
C ILE A 662 -21.88 -1.32 18.41
N ARG A 663 -22.77 -0.34 18.42
CA ARG A 663 -22.46 1.04 18.82
C ARG A 663 -21.94 1.14 20.26
N ALA A 664 -22.58 0.43 21.19
CA ALA A 664 -22.15 0.43 22.59
C ALA A 664 -20.73 -0.15 22.75
N LYS A 665 -20.40 -1.20 22.00
CA LYS A 665 -19.06 -1.79 22.00
C LYS A 665 -18.01 -0.85 21.40
N ILE A 666 -18.32 -0.21 20.28
CA ILE A 666 -17.43 0.80 19.67
C ILE A 666 -17.20 1.95 20.67
N ASP A 667 -18.26 2.45 21.32
CA ASP A 667 -18.16 3.55 22.28
C ASP A 667 -17.28 3.18 23.48
N ALA A 668 -17.40 1.95 23.95
CA ALA A 668 -16.62 1.39 25.05
C ALA A 668 -15.19 0.96 24.64
N GLY A 669 -14.79 1.07 23.39
CA GLY A 669 -13.50 0.60 22.88
C GLY A 669 -13.35 -0.94 22.96
N GLN A 670 -14.44 -1.67 22.87
CA GLN A 670 -14.47 -3.13 22.90
C GLN A 670 -14.50 -3.71 21.48
N THR A 671 -14.01 -4.92 21.34
CA THR A 671 -14.09 -5.68 20.08
C THR A 671 -15.55 -5.91 19.69
N VAL A 672 -15.90 -5.57 18.46
CA VAL A 672 -17.23 -5.83 17.89
C VAL A 672 -17.29 -7.28 17.41
N PRO A 673 -18.23 -8.10 17.88
CA PRO A 673 -18.42 -9.47 17.37
C PRO A 673 -18.77 -9.51 15.89
N THR A 674 -18.15 -10.42 15.16
CA THR A 674 -18.36 -10.57 13.69
C THR A 674 -19.61 -11.40 13.35
N THR A 675 -20.40 -11.77 14.34
CA THR A 675 -21.55 -12.68 14.22
C THR A 675 -22.90 -11.95 14.09
N TYR A 676 -22.88 -10.62 14.05
CA TYR A 676 -24.11 -9.84 13.90
C TYR A 676 -24.67 -9.90 12.48
N GLY A 677 -25.95 -9.60 12.37
CA GLY A 677 -26.64 -9.58 11.10
C GLY A 677 -27.06 -10.97 10.60
N ASN A 678 -27.59 -11.01 9.38
CA ASN A 678 -28.01 -12.23 8.69
C ASN A 678 -27.57 -12.19 7.21
N PRO A 679 -26.27 -12.02 6.93
CA PRO A 679 -25.75 -12.03 5.56
C PRO A 679 -25.86 -13.42 4.92
N LEU A 680 -25.62 -13.53 3.60
CA LEU A 680 -25.47 -14.82 2.93
C LEU A 680 -24.21 -15.54 3.42
N TYR A 681 -23.09 -14.80 3.47
CA TYR A 681 -21.84 -15.25 4.07
C TYR A 681 -21.38 -14.22 5.12
N PRO A 682 -21.09 -14.67 6.35
CA PRO A 682 -20.61 -13.76 7.39
C PRO A 682 -19.15 -13.32 7.11
N TYR A 683 -18.73 -12.24 7.76
CA TYR A 683 -17.32 -11.87 7.82
C TYR A 683 -16.46 -13.06 8.27
N GLY A 684 -15.32 -13.26 7.62
CA GLY A 684 -14.42 -14.36 7.95
C GLY A 684 -14.87 -15.72 7.41
N ALA A 685 -15.94 -15.80 6.62
CA ALA A 685 -16.31 -17.04 5.94
C ALA A 685 -15.22 -17.51 4.99
N GLY A 686 -15.05 -18.82 4.87
CA GLY A 686 -14.08 -19.49 4.02
C GLY A 686 -13.69 -20.84 4.60
N LEU A 687 -13.61 -21.86 3.74
CA LEU A 687 -13.20 -23.21 4.12
C LEU A 687 -11.68 -23.28 4.25
N THR A 688 -11.22 -24.08 5.20
CA THR A 688 -9.79 -24.33 5.45
C THR A 688 -9.42 -25.81 5.18
N SER A 689 -10.32 -26.53 4.55
CA SER A 689 -10.15 -27.90 4.08
C SER A 689 -10.98 -28.11 2.82
N TRP A 690 -10.67 -29.16 2.09
CA TRP A 690 -11.37 -29.56 0.85
C TRP A 690 -12.71 -30.23 1.15
#